data_c5ab5e198dee07800837357ce267e2be
#
_entry.id   c5ab5e198dee07800837357ce267e2be
#
_cell.length_a   1.000
_cell.length_b   1.000
_cell.length_c   1.000
_cell.angle_alpha   90.00
_cell.angle_beta   90.00
_cell.angle_gamma   90.00
#
_symmetry.space_group_name_H-M   'P 1'
#
loop_
_entity.id
_entity.type
_entity.pdbx_description
1 polymer ?
#
loop_
_entity_poly.entity_id
_entity_poly.type
_entity_poly.pdbx_seq_one_letter_code
_entity_poly.pdbx_strand_id
1 'polypeptide(L)'
;MNKSLPNTPWGIVSFQDFVIGGGDGREQVEQLFTELNVPVLKGIRLNKLSEADYALSSQGIPRDSIHYRIAMPELQGVSQPQILALTEPAKMDPQTGAQLTQSLPIKEHINRQALRMQGWLALQQKDNADKRVAIVYYNHPPGRHNIGADNLNVPESLLEILNSLKNAGYQTGELPKDAESLLDMLQLKGVNLPEDAQALSAMSKVANTMTADEYQRWFKQLPATVQAEMIDGPLAALQQRMRDAIEQALALDSVTTRQSQLNLLTAFMQQTSTDLHHALDGLRHPGRSRALDLLNQLEQDYQQIIDAAAQGHQPDWQHSESLHDALLEMQIEVMVWDNRLLIPGVQFGNVFIGPQPPRGWEIHEELLHANMSFPPPHQYLAFYHYIQSQFNADAMVHVGRHSTYEFLPKRSVGLGEDDYPTIIAGDVPGLYPYIVDGVGEGIQAKRRGQAVIIDHLTPPLAVTELYDDLLQLRQLIESAEAASDKATRDRAIRSLREQIETMGLRNELIASMDEELQVRGAGFDEIDDDFLLHEVGHYLTNFQETFMPLGLHVFGRDWSADGLDTMMNSILDNTDSSEAQRQAIYQKLQMSPAAEIEALLNGLNGRFISPGKGNDPIRTPDALPTGRNFYALDGSLLPTRVGFDIGQQLAAPVLAGEKGNIEGHEVGDRNKQGVILWASDSVRDEGAMIAFGMKLLGVRPIWNSRGIIKGLERLPLNEEQPQRLDVLFTTSGLFRDLYGEHLVLLDKASLLALDASRDLIIRDYPALAVALNAALEALGEWQQGGDEALDKNLVAANWVNEAIQR
;
A
#
# COMPACT_ATOMS: atom_id res chain seq x y z
N MET A 1 19.98 -26.19 -16.09
CA MET A 1 20.84 -25.75 -14.98
C MET A 1 21.40 -26.93 -14.17
N ASN A 2 20.56 -27.86 -13.73
CA ASN A 2 20.99 -28.98 -12.85
C ASN A 2 22.19 -29.83 -13.37
N LYS A 3 22.42 -29.92 -14.67
CA LYS A 3 23.54 -30.72 -15.26
C LYS A 3 24.90 -30.01 -15.25
N SER A 4 24.96 -28.72 -14.89
CA SER A 4 26.17 -27.91 -14.90
C SER A 4 26.67 -27.50 -13.51
N LEU A 5 25.89 -27.74 -12.45
CA LEU A 5 26.27 -27.44 -11.08
C LEU A 5 26.85 -28.70 -10.42
N PRO A 6 28.00 -28.60 -9.78
CA PRO A 6 28.64 -29.76 -9.12
C PRO A 6 27.88 -30.23 -7.88
N ASN A 7 27.02 -29.35 -7.27
CA ASN A 7 26.14 -29.63 -6.13
C ASN A 7 24.81 -28.91 -6.29
N THR A 8 23.75 -29.41 -5.70
CA THR A 8 22.46 -28.70 -5.62
C THR A 8 22.63 -27.39 -4.85
N PRO A 9 22.22 -26.24 -5.39
CA PRO A 9 22.33 -24.97 -4.68
C PRO A 9 21.41 -24.99 -3.46
N TRP A 10 21.79 -24.26 -2.40
CA TRP A 10 20.97 -24.09 -1.18
C TRP A 10 20.10 -22.85 -1.24
N GLY A 11 20.42 -21.91 -2.12
CA GLY A 11 19.68 -20.70 -2.40
C GLY A 11 20.19 -20.06 -3.70
N ILE A 12 19.39 -19.18 -4.26
CA ILE A 12 19.69 -18.48 -5.52
C ILE A 12 19.53 -16.98 -5.30
N VAL A 13 20.51 -16.18 -5.73
CA VAL A 13 20.34 -14.73 -5.93
C VAL A 13 20.32 -14.49 -7.44
N SER A 14 19.16 -14.09 -7.95
CA SER A 14 18.95 -13.83 -9.37
C SER A 14 19.20 -12.37 -9.71
N PHE A 15 20.15 -12.10 -10.58
CA PHE A 15 20.37 -10.78 -11.18
C PHE A 15 19.66 -10.64 -12.53
N GLN A 16 18.98 -11.69 -12.98
CA GLN A 16 18.31 -11.68 -14.27
C GLN A 16 17.12 -10.73 -14.24
N ASP A 17 17.11 -9.78 -15.14
CA ASP A 17 15.98 -8.95 -15.46
C ASP A 17 15.10 -9.72 -16.48
N PHE A 18 13.83 -9.40 -16.57
CA PHE A 18 12.82 -10.12 -17.36
C PHE A 18 12.58 -11.56 -16.86
N VAL A 19 11.64 -12.25 -17.47
CA VAL A 19 11.45 -13.69 -17.30
C VAL A 19 12.61 -14.46 -17.93
N ILE A 20 13.01 -15.52 -17.29
CA ILE A 20 14.04 -16.44 -17.81
C ILE A 20 13.33 -17.44 -18.72
N GLY A 21 13.79 -17.56 -19.96
CA GLY A 21 13.19 -18.41 -20.99
C GLY A 21 11.93 -17.75 -21.59
N GLY A 22 11.94 -17.38 -22.86
CA GLY A 22 10.76 -16.82 -23.55
C GLY A 22 9.76 -17.91 -23.96
N GLY A 23 8.47 -17.56 -24.09
CA GLY A 23 7.41 -18.50 -24.44
C GLY A 23 7.33 -19.69 -23.48
N ASP A 24 7.30 -20.90 -24.01
CA ASP A 24 7.21 -22.15 -23.21
C ASP A 24 8.39 -22.35 -22.24
N GLY A 25 9.50 -21.66 -22.43
CA GLY A 25 10.65 -21.71 -21.54
C GLY A 25 10.39 -21.10 -20.17
N ARG A 26 9.40 -20.23 -20.02
CA ARG A 26 9.00 -19.64 -18.73
C ARG A 26 8.54 -20.72 -17.75
N GLU A 27 7.62 -21.58 -18.18
CA GLU A 27 7.08 -22.66 -17.36
C GLU A 27 8.16 -23.67 -16.97
N GLN A 28 9.09 -23.98 -17.90
CA GLN A 28 10.22 -24.87 -17.60
C GLN A 28 11.13 -24.32 -16.51
N VAL A 29 11.33 -23.01 -16.44
CA VAL A 29 12.15 -22.39 -15.38
C VAL A 29 11.39 -22.37 -14.05
N GLU A 30 10.10 -22.12 -14.05
CA GLU A 30 9.26 -22.21 -12.86
C GLU A 30 9.27 -23.64 -12.29
N GLN A 31 9.08 -24.62 -13.16
CA GLN A 31 9.22 -26.04 -12.77
C GLN A 31 10.60 -26.35 -12.21
N LEU A 32 11.67 -25.83 -12.82
CA LEU A 32 13.03 -26.01 -12.32
C LEU A 32 13.21 -25.42 -10.91
N PHE A 33 12.68 -24.22 -10.65
CA PHE A 33 12.74 -23.63 -9.30
C PHE A 33 11.95 -24.46 -8.28
N THR A 34 10.80 -24.98 -8.67
CA THR A 34 9.99 -25.89 -7.84
C THR A 34 10.75 -27.19 -7.56
N GLU A 35 11.43 -27.78 -8.55
CA GLU A 35 12.25 -28.99 -8.39
C GLU A 35 13.49 -28.75 -7.51
N LEU A 36 14.14 -27.59 -7.66
CA LEU A 36 15.27 -27.20 -6.80
C LEU A 36 14.83 -26.93 -5.37
N ASN A 37 13.63 -26.43 -5.20
CA ASN A 37 12.95 -26.15 -3.92
C ASN A 37 13.83 -25.37 -2.93
N VAL A 38 14.40 -24.25 -3.38
CA VAL A 38 15.28 -23.37 -2.62
C VAL A 38 14.85 -21.91 -2.78
N PRO A 39 15.12 -21.03 -1.80
CA PRO A 39 14.73 -19.61 -1.92
C PRO A 39 15.43 -18.94 -3.11
N VAL A 40 14.68 -18.11 -3.82
CA VAL A 40 15.17 -17.36 -4.99
C VAL A 40 14.96 -15.86 -4.72
N LEU A 41 16.05 -15.17 -4.39
CA LEU A 41 16.05 -13.74 -4.06
C LEU A 41 16.46 -12.90 -5.28
N LYS A 42 15.92 -11.70 -5.39
CA LYS A 42 16.21 -10.76 -6.49
C LYS A 42 17.34 -9.80 -6.11
N GLY A 43 18.44 -9.84 -6.84
CA GLY A 43 19.47 -8.81 -6.85
C GLY A 43 19.28 -7.85 -8.03
N ILE A 44 19.40 -6.54 -7.81
CA ILE A 44 19.19 -5.51 -8.82
C ILE A 44 20.47 -4.68 -8.98
N ARG A 45 20.87 -4.46 -10.22
CA ARG A 45 21.92 -3.52 -10.60
C ARG A 45 21.31 -2.41 -11.46
N LEU A 46 21.30 -1.19 -10.96
CA LEU A 46 20.80 -0.04 -11.68
C LEU A 46 21.91 0.60 -12.54
N ASN A 47 21.58 0.93 -13.78
CA ASN A 47 22.55 1.43 -14.76
C ASN A 47 22.47 2.94 -15.00
N LYS A 48 21.51 3.64 -14.38
CA LYS A 48 21.24 5.05 -14.65
C LYS A 48 20.97 5.87 -13.39
N LEU A 49 21.17 5.31 -12.21
CA LEU A 49 20.92 5.99 -10.95
C LEU A 49 22.23 6.08 -10.17
N SER A 50 22.66 7.30 -9.84
CA SER A 50 23.82 7.56 -8.97
C SER A 50 23.42 7.38 -7.50
N GLU A 51 24.42 7.30 -6.61
CA GLU A 51 24.19 7.22 -5.16
C GLU A 51 23.48 8.49 -4.64
N ALA A 52 23.87 9.67 -5.13
CA ALA A 52 23.24 10.93 -4.77
C ALA A 52 21.78 11.02 -5.21
N ASP A 53 21.48 10.57 -6.44
CA ASP A 53 20.10 10.53 -6.94
C ASP A 53 19.24 9.52 -6.16
N TYR A 54 19.82 8.37 -5.82
CA TYR A 54 19.13 7.36 -5.01
C TYR A 54 18.82 7.85 -3.60
N ALA A 55 19.75 8.58 -2.97
CA ALA A 55 19.54 9.15 -1.64
C ALA A 55 18.37 10.14 -1.59
N LEU A 56 18.12 10.88 -2.67
CA LEU A 56 17.02 11.84 -2.80
C LEU A 56 15.74 11.22 -3.37
N SER A 57 15.81 10.01 -3.93
CA SER A 57 14.67 9.38 -4.60
C SER A 57 13.64 8.87 -3.59
N SER A 58 12.40 9.32 -3.68
CA SER A 58 11.24 8.72 -3.00
C SER A 58 10.75 7.43 -3.68
N GLN A 59 11.21 7.17 -4.89
CA GLN A 59 10.82 5.98 -5.67
C GLN A 59 11.78 4.80 -5.46
N GLY A 60 13.08 5.07 -5.25
CA GLY A 60 14.13 4.06 -5.20
C GLY A 60 14.50 3.55 -6.58
N ILE A 61 13.73 2.63 -7.15
CA ILE A 61 13.94 2.14 -8.52
C ILE A 61 13.13 3.01 -9.49
N PRO A 62 13.72 3.49 -10.61
CA PRO A 62 12.98 4.20 -11.64
C PRO A 62 11.78 3.39 -12.14
N ARG A 63 10.62 4.04 -12.25
CA ARG A 63 9.33 3.39 -12.57
C ARG A 63 9.36 2.60 -13.88
N ASP A 64 10.03 3.12 -14.90
CA ASP A 64 10.24 2.46 -16.20
C ASP A 64 11.00 1.13 -16.08
N SER A 65 11.68 0.92 -14.96
CA SER A 65 12.49 -0.27 -14.68
C SER A 65 11.78 -1.33 -13.83
N ILE A 66 10.73 -0.97 -13.09
CA ILE A 66 10.03 -1.87 -12.15
C ILE A 66 9.46 -3.08 -12.88
N HIS A 67 8.83 -2.85 -14.03
CA HIS A 67 8.19 -3.90 -14.81
C HIS A 67 9.14 -5.06 -15.12
N TYR A 68 10.30 -4.79 -15.74
CA TYR A 68 11.19 -5.85 -16.19
C TYR A 68 12.20 -6.32 -15.12
N ARG A 69 12.44 -5.50 -14.06
CA ARG A 69 13.39 -5.85 -13.00
C ARG A 69 12.75 -6.56 -11.82
N ILE A 70 11.46 -6.36 -11.59
CA ILE A 70 10.74 -6.89 -10.43
C ILE A 70 9.51 -7.68 -10.86
N ALA A 71 8.53 -7.05 -11.52
CA ALA A 71 7.25 -7.71 -11.81
C ALA A 71 7.41 -8.95 -12.71
N MET A 72 8.24 -8.89 -13.75
CA MET A 72 8.51 -10.07 -14.58
C MET A 72 9.22 -11.21 -13.85
N PRO A 73 10.29 -10.99 -13.06
CA PRO A 73 10.86 -12.04 -12.20
C PRO A 73 9.88 -12.63 -11.17
N GLU A 74 8.95 -11.81 -10.63
CA GLU A 74 7.90 -12.29 -9.70
C GLU A 74 6.99 -13.35 -10.34
N LEU A 75 6.77 -13.31 -11.65
CA LEU A 75 6.04 -14.34 -12.40
C LEU A 75 6.67 -15.74 -12.29
N GLN A 76 7.92 -15.83 -11.90
CA GLN A 76 8.67 -17.07 -11.72
C GLN A 76 9.05 -17.31 -10.25
N GLY A 77 8.40 -16.63 -9.31
CA GLY A 77 8.61 -16.79 -7.87
C GLY A 77 9.88 -16.14 -7.32
N VAL A 78 10.57 -15.31 -8.11
CA VAL A 78 11.70 -14.52 -7.61
C VAL A 78 11.17 -13.43 -6.71
N SER A 79 11.71 -13.29 -5.51
CA SER A 79 11.16 -12.43 -4.45
C SER A 79 12.24 -11.58 -3.77
N GLN A 80 11.83 -10.73 -2.83
CA GLN A 80 12.70 -9.91 -1.97
C GLN A 80 13.71 -9.07 -2.77
N PRO A 81 13.26 -8.12 -3.61
CA PRO A 81 14.13 -7.32 -4.45
C PRO A 81 15.02 -6.38 -3.64
N GLN A 82 16.33 -6.40 -3.90
CA GLN A 82 17.31 -5.54 -3.28
C GLN A 82 18.22 -4.92 -4.33
N ILE A 83 18.42 -3.59 -4.28
CA ILE A 83 19.42 -2.91 -5.10
C ILE A 83 20.80 -3.25 -4.53
N LEU A 84 21.68 -3.85 -5.32
CA LEU A 84 23.02 -4.26 -4.90
C LEU A 84 24.13 -3.39 -5.51
N ALA A 85 23.83 -2.67 -6.59
CA ALA A 85 24.75 -1.72 -7.18
C ALA A 85 24.01 -0.59 -7.89
N LEU A 86 24.60 0.62 -7.82
CA LEU A 86 24.23 1.83 -8.55
C LEU A 86 25.26 2.10 -9.66
N THR A 87 25.17 3.25 -10.28
CA THR A 87 26.11 3.64 -11.36
C THR A 87 26.89 4.88 -10.94
N GLU A 88 28.19 4.84 -11.11
CA GLU A 88 28.99 6.07 -11.03
C GLU A 88 28.61 7.02 -12.16
N PRO A 89 28.73 8.34 -11.96
CA PRO A 89 28.60 9.31 -13.02
C PRO A 89 29.55 8.96 -14.18
N ALA A 90 29.05 9.07 -15.40
CA ALA A 90 29.82 8.73 -16.59
C ALA A 90 31.09 9.58 -16.67
N LYS A 91 32.24 8.91 -16.76
CA LYS A 91 33.53 9.56 -16.98
C LYS A 91 33.93 9.42 -18.45
N MET A 92 34.34 10.50 -19.06
CA MET A 92 34.86 10.47 -20.42
C MET A 92 36.29 9.93 -20.41
N ASP A 93 36.53 8.87 -21.15
CA ASP A 93 37.88 8.38 -21.38
C ASP A 93 38.63 9.38 -22.25
N PRO A 94 39.73 10.01 -21.76
CA PRO A 94 40.43 11.04 -22.51
C PRO A 94 41.13 10.52 -23.77
N GLN A 95 41.34 9.20 -23.91
CA GLN A 95 42.00 8.61 -25.07
C GLN A 95 41.05 8.28 -26.19
N THR A 96 39.86 7.76 -25.82
CA THR A 96 38.88 7.27 -26.80
C THR A 96 37.68 8.17 -26.99
N GLY A 97 37.45 9.12 -26.07
CA GLY A 97 36.24 9.95 -26.04
C GLY A 97 34.96 9.17 -25.63
N ALA A 98 35.10 7.91 -25.25
CA ALA A 98 33.98 7.09 -24.82
C ALA A 98 33.50 7.50 -23.41
N GLN A 99 32.18 7.50 -23.20
CA GLN A 99 31.61 7.62 -21.86
C GLN A 99 31.64 6.26 -21.16
N LEU A 100 32.43 6.15 -20.12
CA LEU A 100 32.56 4.94 -19.31
C LEU A 100 31.67 5.07 -18.07
N THR A 101 30.75 4.13 -17.91
CA THR A 101 29.95 3.99 -16.69
C THR A 101 30.41 2.75 -15.93
N GLN A 102 30.61 2.89 -14.62
CA GLN A 102 30.97 1.79 -13.74
C GLN A 102 29.84 1.50 -12.76
N SER A 103 29.61 0.23 -12.46
CA SER A 103 28.71 -0.16 -11.39
C SER A 103 29.41 0.01 -10.04
N LEU A 104 28.79 0.75 -9.13
CA LEU A 104 29.22 0.97 -7.77
C LEU A 104 28.44 0.04 -6.82
N PRO A 105 29.07 -0.98 -6.21
CA PRO A 105 28.42 -1.86 -5.26
C PRO A 105 28.04 -1.11 -3.98
N ILE A 106 26.83 -1.33 -3.48
CA ILE A 106 26.36 -0.82 -2.18
C ILE A 106 26.64 -1.90 -1.13
N LYS A 107 27.67 -1.72 -0.33
CA LYS A 107 28.16 -2.74 0.61
C LYS A 107 27.10 -3.13 1.65
N GLU A 108 26.39 -2.16 2.18
CA GLU A 108 25.34 -2.34 3.19
C GLU A 108 24.21 -3.22 2.63
N HIS A 109 23.74 -2.92 1.43
CA HIS A 109 22.69 -3.70 0.76
C HIS A 109 23.14 -5.12 0.41
N ILE A 110 24.41 -5.30 -0.02
CA ILE A 110 24.99 -6.62 -0.30
C ILE A 110 25.06 -7.43 1.00
N ASN A 111 25.49 -6.83 2.11
CA ASN A 111 25.55 -7.49 3.41
C ASN A 111 24.16 -7.91 3.87
N ARG A 112 23.17 -7.03 3.75
CA ARG A 112 21.78 -7.35 4.11
C ARG A 112 21.21 -8.48 3.26
N GLN A 113 21.42 -8.45 1.95
CA GLN A 113 20.98 -9.53 1.08
C GLN A 113 21.65 -10.87 1.45
N ALA A 114 22.93 -10.84 1.82
CA ALA A 114 23.65 -12.03 2.30
C ALA A 114 23.08 -12.53 3.63
N LEU A 115 22.78 -11.64 4.58
CA LEU A 115 22.18 -12.00 5.87
C LEU A 115 20.78 -12.56 5.71
N ARG A 116 19.95 -11.99 4.83
CA ARG A 116 18.62 -12.56 4.49
C ARG A 116 18.76 -13.98 3.92
N MET A 117 19.69 -14.17 2.97
CA MET A 117 19.96 -15.50 2.45
C MET A 117 20.40 -16.46 3.56
N GLN A 118 21.25 -16.01 4.49
CA GLN A 118 21.64 -16.82 5.67
C GLN A 118 20.44 -17.19 6.52
N GLY A 119 19.49 -16.27 6.74
CA GLY A 119 18.23 -16.54 7.44
C GLY A 119 17.45 -17.70 6.78
N TRP A 120 17.26 -17.63 5.45
CA TRP A 120 16.62 -18.70 4.70
C TRP A 120 17.37 -20.03 4.78
N LEU A 121 18.70 -20.00 4.72
CA LEU A 121 19.54 -21.19 4.85
C LEU A 121 19.52 -21.76 6.27
N ALA A 122 19.43 -20.93 7.29
CA ALA A 122 19.27 -21.35 8.68
C ALA A 122 17.96 -22.12 8.89
N LEU A 123 16.85 -21.67 8.26
CA LEU A 123 15.58 -22.41 8.28
C LEU A 123 15.68 -23.79 7.64
N GLN A 124 16.54 -23.98 6.62
CA GLN A 124 16.77 -25.29 6.00
C GLN A 124 17.57 -26.25 6.90
N GLN A 125 18.45 -25.71 7.73
CA GLN A 125 19.42 -26.50 8.52
C GLN A 125 18.93 -26.81 9.94
N LYS A 126 18.07 -25.95 10.47
CA LYS A 126 17.60 -26.04 11.84
C LYS A 126 16.45 -27.03 11.96
N ASP A 127 16.48 -27.89 12.96
CA ASP A 127 15.35 -28.76 13.26
C ASP A 127 14.14 -27.95 13.70
N ASN A 128 12.92 -28.38 13.36
CA ASN A 128 11.71 -27.65 13.67
C ASN A 128 11.53 -27.38 15.17
N ALA A 129 11.99 -28.29 16.02
CA ALA A 129 11.95 -28.12 17.47
C ALA A 129 12.78 -26.94 17.98
N ASP A 130 13.82 -26.55 17.26
CA ASP A 130 14.75 -25.47 17.65
C ASP A 130 14.40 -24.13 16.98
N LYS A 131 13.51 -24.12 15.99
CA LYS A 131 13.09 -22.90 15.30
C LYS A 131 12.20 -22.03 16.19
N ARG A 132 12.45 -20.72 16.13
CA ARG A 132 11.66 -19.70 16.82
C ARG A 132 10.86 -18.92 15.77
N VAL A 133 9.54 -18.95 15.87
CA VAL A 133 8.63 -18.32 14.93
C VAL A 133 7.86 -17.21 15.62
N ALA A 134 7.92 -16.00 15.07
CA ALA A 134 7.08 -14.89 15.52
C ALA A 134 5.90 -14.74 14.58
N ILE A 135 4.69 -14.79 15.11
CA ILE A 135 3.43 -14.57 14.38
C ILE A 135 2.89 -13.22 14.79
N VAL A 136 2.64 -12.35 13.82
CA VAL A 136 2.11 -11.01 14.02
C VAL A 136 0.74 -10.94 13.37
N TYR A 137 -0.29 -10.57 14.12
CA TYR A 137 -1.64 -10.41 13.62
C TYR A 137 -2.10 -8.96 13.67
N TYR A 138 -3.09 -8.61 12.83
CA TYR A 138 -3.62 -7.26 12.74
C TYR A 138 -4.50 -6.93 13.95
N ASN A 139 -4.28 -5.77 14.57
CA ASN A 139 -5.04 -5.25 15.70
C ASN A 139 -5.17 -3.73 15.56
N HIS A 140 -5.97 -3.31 14.59
CA HIS A 140 -6.26 -1.91 14.32
C HIS A 140 -7.76 -1.76 13.96
N PRO A 141 -8.47 -0.78 14.54
CA PRO A 141 -8.02 0.09 15.63
C PRO A 141 -7.55 -0.69 16.86
N PRO A 142 -6.68 -0.12 17.73
CA PRO A 142 -6.24 -0.79 18.94
C PRO A 142 -7.41 -1.15 19.84
N GLY A 143 -7.36 -2.35 20.46
CA GLY A 143 -8.41 -2.79 21.38
C GLY A 143 -8.59 -4.30 21.41
N ARG A 144 -9.33 -4.76 22.41
CA ARG A 144 -9.51 -6.19 22.68
C ARG A 144 -10.38 -6.89 21.64
N HIS A 145 -11.35 -6.15 21.06
CA HIS A 145 -12.31 -6.70 20.11
C HIS A 145 -11.84 -6.59 18.64
N ASN A 146 -10.71 -5.93 18.40
CA ASN A 146 -10.21 -5.64 17.07
C ASN A 146 -9.12 -6.64 16.62
N ILE A 147 -9.28 -7.91 16.96
CA ILE A 147 -8.45 -9.01 16.46
C ILE A 147 -9.15 -9.59 15.23
N GLY A 148 -8.86 -9.03 14.08
CA GLY A 148 -9.49 -9.38 12.83
C GLY A 148 -8.54 -9.26 11.65
N ALA A 149 -9.00 -9.71 10.51
CA ALA A 149 -8.41 -9.46 9.21
C ALA A 149 -9.50 -9.61 8.16
N ASP A 150 -9.37 -8.88 7.10
CA ASP A 150 -10.34 -8.87 6.01
C ASP A 150 -10.67 -10.29 5.54
N ASN A 151 -11.90 -10.75 5.76
CA ASN A 151 -12.42 -12.05 5.36
C ASN A 151 -11.70 -13.30 5.92
N LEU A 152 -10.81 -13.13 6.92
CA LEU A 152 -10.14 -14.25 7.60
C LEU A 152 -10.57 -14.32 9.08
N ASN A 153 -10.97 -15.49 9.54
CA ASN A 153 -11.15 -15.77 10.97
C ASN A 153 -9.78 -15.92 11.63
N VAL A 154 -9.25 -14.84 12.20
CA VAL A 154 -7.89 -14.79 12.73
C VAL A 154 -7.70 -15.72 13.94
N PRO A 155 -8.56 -15.74 14.98
CA PRO A 155 -8.37 -16.63 16.12
C PRO A 155 -8.34 -18.11 15.73
N GLU A 156 -9.29 -18.53 14.88
CA GLU A 156 -9.34 -19.91 14.37
C GLU A 156 -8.11 -20.23 13.48
N SER A 157 -7.71 -19.30 12.62
CA SER A 157 -6.55 -19.47 11.75
C SER A 157 -5.24 -19.55 12.55
N LEU A 158 -5.08 -18.75 13.60
CA LEU A 158 -3.93 -18.82 14.50
C LEU A 158 -3.87 -20.18 15.21
N LEU A 159 -5.00 -20.71 15.65
CA LEU A 159 -5.08 -22.03 16.28
C LEU A 159 -4.71 -23.15 15.29
N GLU A 160 -5.20 -23.09 14.04
CA GLU A 160 -4.84 -24.05 12.99
C GLU A 160 -3.34 -23.99 12.66
N ILE A 161 -2.77 -22.78 12.56
CA ILE A 161 -1.33 -22.61 12.36
C ILE A 161 -0.54 -23.20 13.54
N LEU A 162 -0.93 -22.92 14.79
CA LEU A 162 -0.28 -23.49 15.98
C LEU A 162 -0.33 -25.02 16.01
N ASN A 163 -1.50 -25.60 15.71
CA ASN A 163 -1.67 -27.05 15.62
C ASN A 163 -0.80 -27.64 14.50
N SER A 164 -0.75 -27.00 13.34
CA SER A 164 0.08 -27.42 12.21
C SER A 164 1.57 -27.35 12.53
N LEU A 165 2.03 -26.30 13.24
CA LEU A 165 3.40 -26.20 13.74
C LEU A 165 3.73 -27.31 14.74
N LYS A 166 2.83 -27.59 15.69
CA LYS A 166 2.97 -28.70 16.66
C LYS A 166 3.10 -30.03 15.95
N ASN A 167 2.23 -30.30 14.98
CA ASN A 167 2.23 -31.55 14.20
C ASN A 167 3.49 -31.69 13.34
N ALA A 168 4.06 -30.54 12.88
CA ALA A 168 5.33 -30.50 12.18
C ALA A 168 6.59 -30.56 13.08
N GLY A 169 6.40 -30.72 14.40
CA GLY A 169 7.48 -30.92 15.36
C GLY A 169 8.06 -29.64 15.96
N TYR A 170 7.39 -28.50 15.83
CA TYR A 170 7.81 -27.27 16.53
C TYR A 170 7.51 -27.35 18.02
N GLN A 171 8.31 -26.67 18.84
CA GLN A 171 8.10 -26.57 20.28
C GLN A 171 7.04 -25.50 20.57
N THR A 172 5.80 -25.91 20.70
CA THR A 172 4.66 -25.00 20.97
C THR A 172 4.19 -25.02 22.42
N GLY A 173 4.74 -25.91 23.25
CA GLY A 173 4.22 -26.11 24.60
C GLY A 173 2.76 -26.62 24.60
N GLU A 174 2.02 -26.30 25.65
CA GLU A 174 0.58 -26.56 25.72
C GLU A 174 -0.17 -25.48 24.94
N LEU A 175 -0.99 -25.93 23.99
CA LEU A 175 -1.83 -25.03 23.20
C LEU A 175 -3.21 -24.88 23.83
N PRO A 176 -3.91 -23.74 23.61
CA PRO A 176 -5.29 -23.59 24.01
C PRO A 176 -6.16 -24.66 23.30
N LYS A 177 -7.26 -25.05 23.96
CA LYS A 177 -8.14 -26.14 23.50
C LYS A 177 -8.98 -25.72 22.29
N ASP A 178 -9.28 -24.42 22.18
CA ASP A 178 -10.13 -23.81 21.15
C ASP A 178 -9.74 -22.36 20.90
N ALA A 179 -10.30 -21.77 19.85
CA ALA A 179 -10.02 -20.40 19.46
C ALA A 179 -10.51 -19.37 20.49
N GLU A 180 -11.61 -19.64 21.20
CA GLU A 180 -12.11 -18.79 22.27
C GLU A 180 -11.08 -18.69 23.40
N SER A 181 -10.54 -19.81 23.85
CA SER A 181 -9.46 -19.84 24.86
C SER A 181 -8.18 -19.14 24.39
N LEU A 182 -7.85 -19.20 23.08
CA LEU A 182 -6.75 -18.45 22.50
C LEU A 182 -7.05 -16.95 22.52
N LEU A 183 -8.26 -16.56 22.13
CA LEU A 183 -8.71 -15.17 22.10
C LEU A 183 -8.64 -14.54 23.50
N ASP A 184 -9.12 -15.24 24.55
CA ASP A 184 -9.02 -14.78 25.93
C ASP A 184 -7.55 -14.49 26.34
N MET A 185 -6.62 -15.34 25.92
CA MET A 185 -5.20 -15.14 26.20
C MET A 185 -4.64 -13.92 25.46
N LEU A 186 -5.04 -13.72 24.21
CA LEU A 186 -4.63 -12.58 23.39
C LEU A 186 -5.23 -11.28 23.93
N GLN A 187 -6.50 -11.25 24.30
CA GLN A 187 -7.17 -10.08 24.88
C GLN A 187 -6.53 -9.64 26.19
N LEU A 188 -5.96 -10.56 26.98
CA LEU A 188 -5.33 -10.23 28.25
C LEU A 188 -3.97 -9.52 28.09
N LYS A 189 -3.13 -9.94 27.12
CA LYS A 189 -1.73 -9.48 27.02
C LYS A 189 -1.19 -9.36 25.59
N GLY A 190 -2.01 -9.60 24.61
CA GLY A 190 -1.64 -9.61 23.20
C GLY A 190 -2.29 -8.50 22.35
N VAL A 191 -2.85 -7.47 22.95
CA VAL A 191 -3.51 -6.36 22.23
C VAL A 191 -2.81 -5.03 22.46
N ASN A 192 -3.02 -4.10 21.54
CA ASN A 192 -2.57 -2.72 21.68
C ASN A 192 -3.55 -1.94 22.57
N LEU A 193 -3.05 -1.20 23.56
CA LEU A 193 -3.83 -0.39 24.51
C LEU A 193 -3.17 0.99 24.66
N PRO A 194 -3.22 1.88 23.67
CA PRO A 194 -2.38 3.08 23.66
C PRO A 194 -2.76 4.14 24.71
N GLU A 195 -4.03 4.25 25.08
CA GLU A 195 -4.54 5.42 25.85
C GLU A 195 -5.10 5.09 27.24
N ASP A 196 -5.28 3.82 27.57
CA ASP A 196 -5.83 3.42 28.88
C ASP A 196 -4.73 3.15 29.92
N ALA A 197 -4.46 4.13 30.78
CA ALA A 197 -3.44 4.02 31.82
C ALA A 197 -3.70 2.87 32.82
N GLN A 198 -4.94 2.48 33.10
CA GLN A 198 -5.25 1.35 33.97
C GLN A 198 -4.97 0.02 33.29
N ALA A 199 -5.39 -0.13 32.04
CA ALA A 199 -5.15 -1.30 31.23
C ALA A 199 -3.65 -1.46 30.94
N LEU A 200 -2.91 -0.39 30.65
CA LEU A 200 -1.46 -0.39 30.52
C LEU A 200 -0.76 -0.82 31.80
N SER A 201 -1.21 -0.33 32.97
CA SER A 201 -0.69 -0.76 34.28
C SER A 201 -0.97 -2.23 34.57
N ALA A 202 -2.11 -2.75 34.17
CA ALA A 202 -2.42 -4.17 34.30
C ALA A 202 -1.57 -5.03 33.34
N MET A 203 -1.48 -4.62 32.07
CA MET A 203 -0.69 -5.30 31.04
C MET A 203 0.80 -5.29 31.36
N SER A 204 1.35 -4.22 31.92
CA SER A 204 2.78 -4.11 32.29
C SER A 204 3.25 -5.20 33.26
N LYS A 205 2.35 -5.85 33.96
CA LYS A 205 2.64 -6.93 34.91
C LYS A 205 2.76 -8.31 34.24
N VAL A 206 2.21 -8.45 33.04
CA VAL A 206 2.08 -9.75 32.33
C VAL A 206 2.66 -9.77 30.92
N ALA A 207 2.81 -8.62 30.28
CA ALA A 207 3.41 -8.47 28.96
C ALA A 207 4.95 -8.53 29.01
N ASN A 208 5.57 -8.87 27.88
CA ASN A 208 7.00 -8.69 27.72
C ASN A 208 7.35 -7.20 27.71
N THR A 209 8.56 -6.87 28.14
CA THR A 209 9.01 -5.48 28.19
C THR A 209 10.44 -5.37 27.68
N MET A 210 10.76 -4.26 27.08
CA MET A 210 12.12 -3.84 26.75
C MET A 210 12.48 -2.60 27.57
N THR A 211 13.66 -2.55 28.18
CA THR A 211 14.11 -1.37 28.91
C THR A 211 14.51 -0.26 27.94
N ALA A 212 14.34 0.99 28.34
CA ALA A 212 14.75 2.13 27.54
C ALA A 212 16.25 2.08 27.17
N ASP A 213 17.10 1.61 28.09
CA ASP A 213 18.54 1.48 27.83
C ASP A 213 18.86 0.42 26.76
N GLU A 214 18.12 -0.67 26.70
CA GLU A 214 18.29 -1.70 25.65
C GLU A 214 17.86 -1.16 24.31
N TYR A 215 16.72 -0.52 24.27
CA TYR A 215 16.20 0.10 23.07
C TYR A 215 17.15 1.21 22.54
N GLN A 216 17.60 2.11 23.40
CA GLN A 216 18.53 3.19 23.02
C GLN A 216 19.86 2.69 22.47
N ARG A 217 20.41 1.60 23.04
CA ARG A 217 21.66 1.00 22.53
C ARG A 217 21.52 0.48 21.11
N TRP A 218 20.39 -0.12 20.78
CA TRP A 218 20.09 -0.55 19.42
C TRP A 218 19.75 0.64 18.51
N PHE A 219 18.91 1.56 18.96
CA PHE A 219 18.49 2.73 18.20
C PHE A 219 19.67 3.56 17.71
N LYS A 220 20.70 3.71 18.53
CA LYS A 220 21.96 4.38 18.16
C LYS A 220 22.77 3.66 17.07
N GLN A 221 22.41 2.46 16.67
CA GLN A 221 23.03 1.74 15.56
C GLN A 221 22.31 1.96 14.23
N LEU A 222 21.11 2.55 14.27
CA LEU A 222 20.36 2.91 13.07
C LEU A 222 21.09 4.03 12.29
N PRO A 223 20.81 4.21 10.99
CA PRO A 223 21.34 5.31 10.22
C PRO A 223 21.11 6.66 10.92
N ALA A 224 22.07 7.56 10.84
CA ALA A 224 22.00 8.86 11.51
C ALA A 224 20.78 9.68 11.05
N THR A 225 20.38 9.54 9.79
CA THR A 225 19.19 10.17 9.21
C THR A 225 17.90 9.69 9.88
N VAL A 226 17.80 8.38 10.17
CA VAL A 226 16.66 7.78 10.88
C VAL A 226 16.62 8.25 12.34
N GLN A 227 17.78 8.29 13.00
CA GLN A 227 17.89 8.79 14.38
C GLN A 227 17.43 10.24 14.47
N ALA A 228 17.91 11.11 13.60
CA ALA A 228 17.54 12.52 13.57
C ALA A 228 16.04 12.69 13.29
N GLU A 229 15.50 11.99 12.30
CA GLU A 229 14.10 12.06 11.92
C GLU A 229 13.14 11.63 13.05
N MET A 230 13.52 10.61 13.81
CA MET A 230 12.72 10.11 14.95
C MET A 230 12.89 10.93 16.24
N ILE A 231 14.02 11.61 16.44
CA ILE A 231 14.30 12.45 17.62
C ILE A 231 13.86 13.89 17.36
N ASP A 232 14.26 14.44 16.21
CA ASP A 232 14.13 15.86 15.90
C ASP A 232 12.94 16.14 14.97
N GLY A 233 12.31 15.07 14.44
CA GLY A 233 11.15 15.12 13.57
C GLY A 233 11.48 15.29 12.07
N PRO A 234 10.46 15.24 11.21
CA PRO A 234 10.62 15.23 9.75
C PRO A 234 11.18 16.56 9.19
N LEU A 235 10.95 17.68 9.88
CA LEU A 235 11.48 18.99 9.46
C LEU A 235 13.00 19.08 9.61
N ALA A 236 13.55 18.61 10.72
CA ALA A 236 15.00 18.59 10.94
C ALA A 236 15.69 17.67 9.93
N ALA A 237 15.09 16.51 9.65
CA ALA A 237 15.56 15.58 8.64
C ALA A 237 15.53 16.21 7.23
N LEU A 238 14.48 16.94 6.88
CA LEU A 238 14.40 17.68 5.63
C LEU A 238 15.53 18.72 5.51
N GLN A 239 15.72 19.55 6.53
CA GLN A 239 16.76 20.59 6.54
C GLN A 239 18.16 20.00 6.38
N GLN A 240 18.47 18.91 7.08
CA GLN A 240 19.77 18.24 6.94
C GLN A 240 19.99 17.69 5.52
N ARG A 241 18.98 17.01 4.97
CA ARG A 241 19.04 16.49 3.59
C ARG A 241 19.20 17.60 2.55
N MET A 242 18.54 18.74 2.75
CA MET A 242 18.72 19.89 1.88
C MET A 242 20.15 20.42 1.93
N ARG A 243 20.75 20.52 3.12
CA ARG A 243 22.14 20.95 3.28
C ARG A 243 23.11 20.02 2.55
N ASP A 244 22.99 18.72 2.79
CA ASP A 244 23.86 17.71 2.19
C ASP A 244 23.74 17.69 0.66
N ALA A 245 22.51 17.73 0.14
CA ALA A 245 22.25 17.72 -1.30
C ALA A 245 22.75 18.99 -2.01
N ILE A 246 22.59 20.15 -1.38
CA ILE A 246 23.09 21.43 -1.91
C ILE A 246 24.62 21.48 -1.90
N GLU A 247 25.27 21.02 -0.83
CA GLU A 247 26.73 20.92 -0.77
C GLU A 247 27.25 20.00 -1.89
N GLN A 248 26.65 18.84 -2.07
CA GLN A 248 26.99 17.93 -3.16
C GLN A 248 26.76 18.55 -4.54
N ALA A 249 25.62 19.23 -4.74
CA ALA A 249 25.28 19.88 -5.99
C ALA A 249 26.28 21.01 -6.35
N LEU A 250 26.69 21.80 -5.37
CA LEU A 250 27.67 22.88 -5.56
C LEU A 250 29.06 22.34 -5.85
N ALA A 251 29.39 21.12 -5.44
CA ALA A 251 30.67 20.47 -5.78
C ALA A 251 30.72 19.93 -7.23
N LEU A 252 29.60 19.92 -7.95
CA LEU A 252 29.53 19.46 -9.34
C LEU A 252 29.99 20.52 -10.32
N ASP A 253 30.93 20.18 -11.21
CA ASP A 253 31.43 21.07 -12.28
C ASP A 253 30.37 21.28 -13.39
N SER A 254 29.51 20.30 -13.63
CA SER A 254 28.49 20.34 -14.67
C SER A 254 27.21 21.03 -14.22
N VAL A 255 26.85 22.12 -14.86
CA VAL A 255 25.60 22.87 -14.61
C VAL A 255 24.39 22.00 -14.83
N THR A 256 24.37 21.18 -15.89
CA THR A 256 23.24 20.29 -16.20
C THR A 256 23.04 19.23 -15.12
N THR A 257 24.12 18.61 -14.63
CA THR A 257 24.05 17.59 -13.57
C THR A 257 23.62 18.23 -12.26
N ARG A 258 24.13 19.41 -11.94
CA ARG A 258 23.70 20.20 -10.77
C ARG A 258 22.20 20.50 -10.82
N GLN A 259 21.71 20.98 -11.96
CA GLN A 259 20.29 21.30 -12.12
C GLN A 259 19.41 20.05 -11.97
N SER A 260 19.83 18.92 -12.52
CA SER A 260 19.09 17.66 -12.39
C SER A 260 18.99 17.24 -10.92
N GLN A 261 20.07 17.34 -10.15
CA GLN A 261 20.09 17.00 -8.73
C GLN A 261 19.21 17.96 -7.91
N LEU A 262 19.26 19.26 -8.21
CA LEU A 262 18.43 20.25 -7.53
C LEU A 262 16.94 20.11 -7.86
N ASN A 263 16.58 19.64 -9.06
CA ASN A 263 15.20 19.32 -9.40
C ASN A 263 14.65 18.14 -8.56
N LEU A 264 15.47 17.12 -8.32
CA LEU A 264 15.11 16.02 -7.42
C LEU A 264 14.95 16.50 -5.98
N LEU A 265 15.83 17.39 -5.53
CA LEU A 265 15.74 18.02 -4.21
C LEU A 265 14.46 18.85 -4.06
N THR A 266 14.09 19.62 -5.10
CA THR A 266 12.83 20.37 -5.12
C THR A 266 11.63 19.46 -4.98
N ALA A 267 11.61 18.37 -5.74
CA ALA A 267 10.51 17.38 -5.66
C ALA A 267 10.43 16.73 -4.27
N PHE A 268 11.57 16.40 -3.66
CA PHE A 268 11.63 15.85 -2.31
C PHE A 268 11.11 16.85 -1.26
N MET A 269 11.53 18.11 -1.33
CA MET A 269 11.07 19.18 -0.45
C MET A 269 9.55 19.38 -0.58
N GLN A 270 9.04 19.48 -1.80
CA GLN A 270 7.61 19.65 -2.06
C GLN A 270 6.77 18.49 -1.53
N GLN A 271 7.24 17.27 -1.69
CA GLN A 271 6.55 16.09 -1.14
C GLN A 271 6.48 16.14 0.39
N THR A 272 7.64 16.37 1.05
CA THR A 272 7.69 16.48 2.52
C THR A 272 6.80 17.60 3.04
N SER A 273 6.80 18.74 2.35
CA SER A 273 5.95 19.88 2.70
C SER A 273 4.46 19.58 2.56
N THR A 274 4.07 18.90 1.48
CA THR A 274 2.70 18.44 1.27
C THR A 274 2.24 17.53 2.40
N ASP A 275 3.07 16.57 2.81
CA ASP A 275 2.77 15.66 3.93
C ASP A 275 2.59 16.45 5.24
N LEU A 276 3.45 17.44 5.49
CA LEU A 276 3.35 18.32 6.67
C LEU A 276 2.09 19.19 6.65
N HIS A 277 1.69 19.71 5.49
CA HIS A 277 0.43 20.44 5.35
C HIS A 277 -0.76 19.54 5.66
N HIS A 278 -0.81 18.33 5.13
CA HIS A 278 -1.86 17.35 5.43
C HIS A 278 -1.90 17.02 6.92
N ALA A 279 -0.75 16.82 7.55
CA ALA A 279 -0.68 16.57 9.00
C ALA A 279 -1.22 17.74 9.82
N LEU A 280 -0.89 18.97 9.44
CA LEU A 280 -1.39 20.17 10.11
C LEU A 280 -2.87 20.43 9.83
N ASP A 281 -3.36 20.10 8.63
CA ASP A 281 -4.77 20.28 8.27
C ASP A 281 -5.72 19.42 9.10
N GLY A 282 -5.26 18.26 9.54
CA GLY A 282 -6.00 17.39 10.43
C GLY A 282 -5.98 17.80 11.91
N LEU A 283 -5.02 18.61 12.36
CA LEU A 283 -4.86 18.94 13.78
C LEU A 283 -5.92 19.93 14.29
N ARG A 284 -6.61 19.56 15.36
CA ARG A 284 -7.51 20.42 16.11
C ARG A 284 -6.75 21.18 17.21
N HIS A 285 -5.83 22.09 16.85
CA HIS A 285 -5.00 22.84 17.79
C HIS A 285 -5.09 24.36 17.54
N PRO A 286 -5.14 25.21 18.60
CA PRO A 286 -5.20 26.67 18.43
C PRO A 286 -4.01 27.26 17.65
N GLY A 287 -2.86 26.63 17.68
CA GLY A 287 -1.64 27.04 16.95
C GLY A 287 -1.58 26.65 15.48
N ARG A 288 -2.57 25.89 14.95
CA ARG A 288 -2.57 25.34 13.59
C ARG A 288 -2.33 26.40 12.50
N SER A 289 -3.10 27.50 12.53
CA SER A 289 -2.97 28.57 11.53
C SER A 289 -1.55 29.15 11.52
N ARG A 290 -0.96 29.34 12.70
CA ARG A 290 0.41 29.84 12.81
C ARG A 290 1.45 28.84 12.28
N ALA A 291 1.23 27.54 12.56
CA ALA A 291 2.12 26.49 12.05
C ALA A 291 2.06 26.40 10.51
N LEU A 292 0.88 26.50 9.91
CA LEU A 292 0.70 26.56 8.46
C LEU A 292 1.38 27.81 7.85
N ASP A 293 1.25 28.98 8.47
CA ASP A 293 1.92 30.19 8.02
C ASP A 293 3.46 30.08 8.08
N LEU A 294 3.99 29.46 9.14
CA LEU A 294 5.42 29.21 9.27
C LEU A 294 5.94 28.19 8.24
N LEU A 295 5.17 27.15 7.99
CA LEU A 295 5.52 26.13 6.99
C LEU A 295 5.57 26.75 5.59
N ASN A 296 4.56 27.54 5.21
CA ASN A 296 4.54 28.25 3.93
C ASN A 296 5.76 29.20 3.77
N GLN A 297 6.17 29.87 4.84
CA GLN A 297 7.38 30.73 4.81
C GLN A 297 8.64 29.89 4.66
N LEU A 298 8.73 28.76 5.33
CA LEU A 298 9.86 27.85 5.23
C LEU A 298 10.01 27.26 3.82
N GLU A 299 8.92 26.91 3.18
CA GLU A 299 8.90 26.46 1.77
C GLU A 299 9.47 27.51 0.83
N GLN A 300 9.01 28.74 0.97
CA GLN A 300 9.49 29.86 0.16
C GLN A 300 11.00 30.11 0.37
N ASP A 301 11.47 30.01 1.58
CA ASP A 301 12.88 30.19 1.91
C ASP A 301 13.72 29.03 1.35
N TYR A 302 13.27 27.79 1.48
CA TYR A 302 13.94 26.65 0.88
C TYR A 302 14.00 26.71 -0.65
N GLN A 303 12.94 27.20 -1.32
CA GLN A 303 12.99 27.42 -2.75
C GLN A 303 14.05 28.47 -3.15
N GLN A 304 14.17 29.57 -2.39
CA GLN A 304 15.21 30.58 -2.63
C GLN A 304 16.62 30.01 -2.43
N ILE A 305 16.80 29.14 -1.45
CA ILE A 305 18.05 28.43 -1.18
C ILE A 305 18.43 27.53 -2.36
N ILE A 306 17.47 26.76 -2.90
CA ILE A 306 17.68 25.92 -4.09
C ILE A 306 18.03 26.77 -5.31
N ASP A 307 17.33 27.88 -5.52
CA ASP A 307 17.56 28.78 -6.65
C ASP A 307 18.96 29.43 -6.58
N ALA A 308 19.43 29.80 -5.39
CA ALA A 308 20.78 30.29 -5.17
C ALA A 308 21.82 29.21 -5.49
N ALA A 309 21.60 27.98 -5.06
CA ALA A 309 22.47 26.85 -5.37
C ALA A 309 22.51 26.52 -6.87
N ALA A 310 21.40 26.67 -7.58
CA ALA A 310 21.33 26.49 -9.04
C ALA A 310 22.22 27.49 -9.78
N GLN A 311 22.33 28.72 -9.25
CA GLN A 311 23.23 29.77 -9.77
C GLN A 311 24.68 29.59 -9.32
N GLY A 312 24.97 28.58 -8.50
CA GLY A 312 26.32 28.31 -7.98
C GLY A 312 26.71 29.17 -6.77
N HIS A 313 25.73 29.79 -6.12
CA HIS A 313 25.95 30.59 -4.92
C HIS A 313 25.77 29.76 -3.66
N GLN A 314 26.57 30.04 -2.63
CA GLN A 314 26.35 29.47 -1.28
C GLN A 314 25.10 30.12 -0.69
N PRO A 315 24.11 29.32 -0.22
CA PRO A 315 22.89 29.82 0.36
C PRO A 315 23.07 30.31 1.79
N ASP A 316 22.21 31.24 2.20
CA ASP A 316 22.09 31.70 3.59
C ASP A 316 20.99 30.88 4.29
N TRP A 317 21.33 30.24 5.39
CA TRP A 317 20.42 29.34 6.14
C TRP A 317 19.80 30.01 7.39
N GLN A 318 20.17 31.23 7.73
CA GLN A 318 19.75 31.84 8.99
C GLN A 318 18.24 31.98 9.16
N HIS A 319 17.54 32.28 8.06
CA HIS A 319 16.09 32.48 8.12
C HIS A 319 15.35 31.15 8.28
N SER A 320 15.74 30.14 7.52
CA SER A 320 15.15 28.80 7.63
C SER A 320 15.41 28.15 8.99
N GLU A 321 16.57 28.36 9.60
CA GLU A 321 16.86 27.88 10.97
C GLU A 321 15.88 28.49 11.99
N SER A 322 15.63 29.80 11.93
CA SER A 322 14.72 30.45 12.86
C SER A 322 13.25 30.03 12.68
N LEU A 323 12.83 29.71 11.45
CA LEU A 323 11.49 29.18 11.15
C LEU A 323 11.34 27.74 11.65
N HIS A 324 12.37 26.94 11.50
CA HIS A 324 12.43 25.57 12.00
C HIS A 324 12.33 25.50 13.52
N ASP A 325 13.10 26.30 14.24
CA ASP A 325 13.05 26.36 15.71
C ASP A 325 11.66 26.74 16.23
N ALA A 326 10.94 27.61 15.51
CA ALA A 326 9.58 28.03 15.86
C ALA A 326 8.53 26.93 15.65
N LEU A 327 8.80 25.94 14.80
CA LEU A 327 7.92 24.81 14.52
C LEU A 327 8.15 23.62 15.48
N LEU A 328 9.34 23.50 16.06
CA LEU A 328 9.72 22.37 16.94
C LEU A 328 9.12 22.38 18.34
N GLU A 329 8.45 23.44 18.76
CA GLU A 329 7.92 23.57 20.15
C GLU A 329 6.69 22.70 20.47
N MET A 330 6.26 21.77 19.60
CA MET A 330 5.07 20.92 19.82
C MET A 330 5.40 19.43 19.82
N GLN A 331 5.34 18.74 20.96
CA GLN A 331 5.61 17.30 21.13
C GLN A 331 4.40 16.49 21.65
N ILE A 332 4.30 15.19 21.25
CA ILE A 332 3.31 14.20 21.73
C ILE A 332 3.98 12.83 21.94
N GLU A 333 3.68 12.12 23.07
CA GLU A 333 4.25 10.82 23.47
C GLU A 333 3.21 9.70 23.51
N VAL A 334 3.58 8.43 23.17
CA VAL A 334 2.72 7.23 23.19
C VAL A 334 3.41 5.97 23.72
N MET A 335 2.71 5.17 24.58
CA MET A 335 3.02 3.81 25.07
C MET A 335 4.33 3.55 25.82
N VAL A 336 4.76 4.43 26.70
CA VAL A 336 5.86 4.18 27.65
C VAL A 336 5.32 4.11 29.07
N TRP A 337 5.66 3.03 29.81
CA TRP A 337 5.30 2.86 31.23
C TRP A 337 6.55 2.61 32.07
N ASP A 338 6.76 3.45 33.07
CA ASP A 338 7.86 3.31 34.05
C ASP A 338 9.23 3.06 33.36
N ASN A 339 9.56 3.85 32.33
CA ASN A 339 10.79 3.78 31.53
C ASN A 339 10.99 2.42 30.83
N ARG A 340 9.90 1.74 30.47
CA ARG A 340 9.89 0.49 29.71
C ARG A 340 8.92 0.56 28.56
N LEU A 341 9.32 0.00 27.44
CA LEU A 341 8.47 -0.22 26.28
C LEU A 341 7.74 -1.56 26.46
N LEU A 342 6.43 -1.53 26.39
CA LEU A 342 5.60 -2.74 26.49
C LEU A 342 5.61 -3.48 25.16
N ILE A 343 5.79 -4.80 25.22
CA ILE A 343 5.78 -5.69 24.06
C ILE A 343 4.60 -6.64 24.19
N PRO A 344 3.42 -6.28 23.68
CA PRO A 344 2.25 -7.13 23.75
C PRO A 344 2.49 -8.46 23.02
N GLY A 345 2.04 -9.56 23.61
CA GLY A 345 2.13 -10.87 22.97
C GLY A 345 2.09 -12.03 23.93
N VAL A 346 1.77 -13.18 23.38
CA VAL A 346 1.70 -14.48 24.05
C VAL A 346 2.76 -15.39 23.47
N GLN A 347 3.44 -16.14 24.32
CA GLN A 347 4.45 -17.09 23.86
C GLN A 347 4.00 -18.52 24.15
N PHE A 348 4.06 -19.36 23.13
CA PHE A 348 3.81 -20.79 23.14
C PHE A 348 5.12 -21.52 22.82
N GLY A 349 5.88 -21.91 23.83
CA GLY A 349 7.20 -22.52 23.62
C GLY A 349 8.12 -21.61 22.78
N ASN A 350 8.48 -22.05 21.59
CA ASN A 350 9.28 -21.32 20.61
C ASN A 350 8.45 -20.49 19.60
N VAL A 351 7.15 -20.33 19.84
CA VAL A 351 6.27 -19.51 19.00
C VAL A 351 5.80 -18.30 19.81
N PHE A 352 6.05 -17.11 19.30
CA PHE A 352 5.55 -15.83 19.83
C PHE A 352 4.39 -15.36 18.95
N ILE A 353 3.30 -14.93 19.57
CA ILE A 353 2.14 -14.33 18.87
C ILE A 353 1.88 -12.96 19.46
N GLY A 354 1.89 -11.92 18.63
CA GLY A 354 1.67 -10.55 19.08
C GLY A 354 0.91 -9.71 18.05
N PRO A 355 0.30 -8.60 18.51
CA PRO A 355 -0.45 -7.71 17.65
C PRO A 355 0.50 -6.81 16.85
N GLN A 356 0.10 -6.46 15.64
CA GLN A 356 0.73 -5.40 14.89
C GLN A 356 0.70 -4.10 15.70
N PRO A 357 1.84 -3.46 15.99
CA PRO A 357 1.83 -2.20 16.73
C PRO A 357 1.13 -1.07 15.98
N PRO A 358 0.48 -0.12 16.68
CA PRO A 358 -0.11 1.05 16.06
C PRO A 358 0.98 1.94 15.47
N ARG A 359 0.68 2.56 14.31
CA ARG A 359 1.62 3.46 13.62
C ARG A 359 1.72 4.85 14.26
N GLY A 360 0.91 5.14 15.27
CA GLY A 360 0.99 6.34 16.09
C GLY A 360 0.18 7.56 15.60
N TRP A 361 -0.50 7.44 14.47
CA TRP A 361 -1.24 8.55 13.85
C TRP A 361 -2.73 8.23 13.71
N GLU A 362 -3.31 7.60 14.73
CA GLU A 362 -4.69 7.09 14.73
C GLU A 362 -5.76 8.17 14.55
N ILE A 363 -5.41 9.42 14.75
CA ILE A 363 -6.33 10.58 14.59
C ILE A 363 -6.53 10.92 13.11
N HIS A 364 -5.66 10.43 12.20
CA HIS A 364 -5.69 10.75 10.77
C HIS A 364 -5.37 9.52 9.92
N GLU A 365 -6.38 8.78 9.52
CA GLU A 365 -6.24 7.63 8.62
C GLU A 365 -5.49 7.97 7.32
N GLU A 366 -5.65 9.19 6.81
CA GLU A 366 -4.93 9.66 5.63
C GLU A 366 -3.42 9.67 5.82
N LEU A 367 -2.92 9.94 7.03
CA LEU A 367 -1.49 9.89 7.35
C LEU A 367 -0.97 8.46 7.51
N LEU A 368 -1.85 7.50 7.78
CA LEU A 368 -1.49 6.09 7.93
C LEU A 368 -1.09 5.44 6.60
N HIS A 369 -1.69 5.86 5.49
CA HIS A 369 -1.55 5.19 4.19
C HIS A 369 -0.71 5.94 3.16
N ALA A 370 -0.61 7.26 3.25
CA ALA A 370 -0.01 8.09 2.22
C ALA A 370 1.21 8.90 2.68
N ASN A 371 1.58 8.78 3.93
CA ASN A 371 2.63 9.58 4.53
C ASN A 371 4.02 9.09 4.13
N MET A 372 4.82 9.95 3.53
CA MET A 372 6.20 9.68 3.13
C MET A 372 7.24 10.21 4.13
N SER A 373 6.84 11.01 5.12
CA SER A 373 7.74 11.83 5.91
C SER A 373 7.70 11.58 7.42
N PHE A 374 6.59 11.07 7.96
CA PHE A 374 6.45 10.88 9.41
C PHE A 374 6.98 9.52 9.84
N PRO A 375 7.95 9.47 10.77
CA PRO A 375 8.47 8.22 11.29
C PRO A 375 7.40 7.47 12.12
N PRO A 376 7.48 6.13 12.17
CA PRO A 376 6.68 5.36 13.11
C PRO A 376 7.13 5.65 14.55
N PRO A 377 6.27 5.43 15.56
CA PRO A 377 6.65 5.64 16.96
C PRO A 377 7.74 4.64 17.41
N HIS A 378 8.50 5.03 18.43
CA HIS A 378 9.55 4.18 19.02
C HIS A 378 9.00 2.81 19.47
N GLN A 379 7.75 2.76 19.94
CA GLN A 379 7.07 1.51 20.30
C GLN A 379 6.99 0.53 19.12
N TYR A 380 6.71 1.04 17.92
CA TYR A 380 6.64 0.23 16.70
C TYR A 380 7.98 -0.44 16.40
N LEU A 381 9.06 0.34 16.44
CA LEU A 381 10.40 -0.18 16.24
C LEU A 381 10.81 -1.15 17.34
N ALA A 382 10.48 -0.85 18.59
CA ALA A 382 10.83 -1.68 19.75
C ALA A 382 10.19 -3.07 19.68
N PHE A 383 8.94 -3.17 19.25
CA PHE A 383 8.23 -4.43 19.08
C PHE A 383 8.97 -5.36 18.10
N TYR A 384 9.31 -4.87 16.92
CA TYR A 384 10.03 -5.67 15.93
C TYR A 384 11.48 -5.92 16.32
N HIS A 385 12.13 -4.96 16.97
CA HIS A 385 13.46 -5.20 17.53
C HIS A 385 13.45 -6.28 18.60
N TYR A 386 12.42 -6.34 19.45
CA TYR A 386 12.23 -7.45 20.38
C TYR A 386 12.14 -8.80 19.66
N ILE A 387 11.34 -8.88 18.62
CA ILE A 387 11.20 -10.11 17.81
C ILE A 387 12.54 -10.53 17.22
N GLN A 388 13.29 -9.59 16.66
CA GLN A 388 14.58 -9.87 16.00
C GLN A 388 15.70 -10.23 16.98
N SER A 389 15.77 -9.58 18.14
CA SER A 389 16.94 -9.64 19.03
C SER A 389 16.70 -10.44 20.31
N GLN A 390 15.63 -10.16 21.06
CA GLN A 390 15.37 -10.81 22.34
C GLN A 390 14.64 -12.14 22.16
N PHE A 391 13.55 -12.13 21.41
CA PHE A 391 12.90 -13.38 21.02
C PHE A 391 13.79 -14.16 20.04
N ASN A 392 14.61 -13.49 19.25
CA ASN A 392 15.55 -14.05 18.27
C ASN A 392 14.84 -14.99 17.27
N ALA A 393 13.83 -14.47 16.59
CA ALA A 393 13.03 -15.20 15.65
C ALA A 393 13.85 -15.69 14.43
N ASP A 394 13.65 -16.94 14.03
CA ASP A 394 14.19 -17.49 12.78
C ASP A 394 13.30 -17.14 11.58
N ALA A 395 12.00 -16.89 11.82
CA ALA A 395 11.05 -16.45 10.82
C ALA A 395 9.97 -15.55 11.44
N MET A 396 9.45 -14.61 10.65
CA MET A 396 8.24 -13.84 10.97
C MET A 396 7.10 -14.26 10.05
N VAL A 397 5.91 -14.45 10.62
CA VAL A 397 4.69 -14.75 9.89
C VAL A 397 3.68 -13.65 10.21
N HIS A 398 3.25 -12.90 9.21
CA HIS A 398 2.14 -11.96 9.37
C HIS A 398 0.84 -12.66 8.97
N VAL A 399 -0.19 -12.54 9.78
CA VAL A 399 -1.48 -13.20 9.55
C VAL A 399 -2.57 -12.15 9.43
N GLY A 400 -3.23 -12.16 8.30
CA GLY A 400 -4.34 -11.27 7.99
C GLY A 400 -3.86 -9.96 7.34
N ARG A 401 -4.79 -9.29 6.72
CA ARG A 401 -4.62 -8.01 6.03
C ARG A 401 -4.90 -6.90 7.06
N HIS A 402 -3.99 -6.01 7.34
CA HIS A 402 -2.70 -5.70 6.75
C HIS A 402 -1.56 -5.91 7.76
N SER A 403 -0.30 -6.14 7.33
CA SER A 403 0.83 -6.10 8.27
C SER A 403 1.28 -4.69 8.62
N THR A 404 0.86 -3.74 7.87
CA THR A 404 1.07 -2.28 8.01
C THR A 404 2.49 -1.76 7.86
N TYR A 405 3.55 -2.51 8.15
CA TYR A 405 4.91 -1.99 8.06
C TYR A 405 5.37 -1.72 6.62
N GLU A 406 4.79 -2.38 5.64
CA GLU A 406 4.97 -2.08 4.23
C GLU A 406 4.45 -0.69 3.82
N PHE A 407 3.57 -0.10 4.63
CA PHE A 407 3.05 1.26 4.42
C PHE A 407 3.88 2.33 5.12
N LEU A 408 4.88 1.97 5.92
CA LEU A 408 5.75 2.93 6.59
C LEU A 408 6.49 3.81 5.58
N PRO A 409 6.83 5.05 5.95
CA PRO A 409 7.33 6.05 5.00
C PRO A 409 8.62 5.66 4.28
N LYS A 410 8.97 6.46 3.33
CA LYS A 410 10.11 6.54 2.42
C LYS A 410 9.92 5.79 1.10
N ARG A 411 10.97 5.18 0.52
CA ARG A 411 10.98 4.75 -0.89
C ARG A 411 9.90 3.75 -1.23
N SER A 412 9.34 3.91 -2.43
CA SER A 412 8.24 3.05 -2.90
C SER A 412 8.71 1.63 -3.20
N VAL A 413 9.94 1.46 -3.75
CA VAL A 413 10.50 0.15 -4.11
C VAL A 413 12.03 0.21 -4.19
N GLY A 414 12.70 -0.90 -3.94
CA GLY A 414 14.17 -0.91 -3.91
C GLY A 414 14.70 -0.14 -2.70
N LEU A 415 14.23 -0.51 -1.53
CA LEU A 415 14.46 0.14 -0.26
C LEU A 415 15.93 0.06 0.17
N GLY A 416 16.38 1.09 0.88
CA GLY A 416 17.70 1.19 1.52
C GLY A 416 17.68 0.93 3.02
N GLU A 417 18.82 1.13 3.66
CA GLU A 417 19.00 0.91 5.10
C GLU A 417 18.27 1.95 5.96
N ASP A 418 17.94 3.11 5.39
CA ASP A 418 17.24 4.22 6.02
C ASP A 418 15.72 4.14 5.84
N ASP A 419 15.19 3.14 5.13
CA ASP A 419 13.75 2.93 4.95
C ASP A 419 13.19 2.11 6.12
N TYR A 420 12.12 2.59 6.76
CA TYR A 420 11.51 1.94 7.92
C TYR A 420 11.07 0.49 7.65
N PRO A 421 10.44 0.16 6.50
CA PRO A 421 10.12 -1.23 6.22
C PRO A 421 11.35 -2.15 6.19
N THR A 422 12.51 -1.66 5.74
CA THR A 422 13.76 -2.43 5.77
C THR A 422 14.26 -2.67 7.20
N ILE A 423 14.16 -1.66 8.07
CA ILE A 423 14.55 -1.76 9.48
C ILE A 423 13.65 -2.78 10.20
N ILE A 424 12.34 -2.72 9.94
CA ILE A 424 11.34 -3.61 10.54
C ILE A 424 11.47 -5.04 10.04
N ALA A 425 11.61 -5.25 8.74
CA ALA A 425 11.80 -6.59 8.18
C ALA A 425 13.13 -7.21 8.64
N GLY A 426 14.17 -6.40 8.79
CA GLY A 426 15.50 -6.86 9.19
C GLY A 426 16.06 -7.92 8.22
N ASP A 427 16.74 -8.91 8.82
CA ASP A 427 17.33 -10.04 8.10
C ASP A 427 16.52 -11.34 8.27
N VAL A 428 15.39 -11.26 9.00
CA VAL A 428 14.52 -12.40 9.31
C VAL A 428 13.64 -12.72 8.10
N PRO A 429 13.59 -13.98 7.62
CA PRO A 429 12.64 -14.41 6.61
C PRO A 429 11.19 -14.09 6.97
N GLY A 430 10.50 -13.36 6.08
CA GLY A 430 9.11 -12.95 6.26
C GLY A 430 8.17 -13.79 5.39
N LEU A 431 7.16 -14.40 6.01
CA LEU A 431 6.08 -15.13 5.34
C LEU A 431 4.76 -14.43 5.64
N TYR A 432 3.88 -14.37 4.66
CA TYR A 432 2.65 -13.62 4.82
C TYR A 432 1.44 -14.37 4.24
N PRO A 433 0.73 -15.17 5.06
CA PRO A 433 -0.64 -15.57 4.75
C PRO A 433 -1.50 -14.35 4.37
N TYR A 434 -1.92 -14.28 3.12
CA TYR A 434 -2.60 -13.12 2.54
C TYR A 434 -3.76 -13.53 1.66
N ILE A 435 -4.85 -12.79 1.70
CA ILE A 435 -6.02 -13.08 0.86
C ILE A 435 -5.68 -12.96 -0.63
N VAL A 436 -6.10 -13.94 -1.42
CA VAL A 436 -5.70 -14.09 -2.84
C VAL A 436 -6.17 -12.95 -3.75
N ASP A 437 -7.23 -12.24 -3.38
CA ASP A 437 -7.75 -11.09 -4.12
C ASP A 437 -7.18 -9.74 -3.66
N GLY A 438 -6.47 -9.70 -2.53
CA GLY A 438 -5.80 -8.52 -1.97
C GLY A 438 -4.53 -8.11 -2.72
N VAL A 439 -4.56 -8.10 -4.04
CA VAL A 439 -3.38 -8.07 -4.92
C VAL A 439 -2.58 -6.79 -4.78
N GLY A 440 -3.24 -5.64 -4.70
CA GLY A 440 -2.56 -4.33 -4.67
C GLY A 440 -1.63 -4.19 -3.46
N GLU A 441 -2.15 -4.47 -2.29
CA GLU A 441 -1.42 -4.35 -1.01
C GLU A 441 -0.44 -5.52 -0.81
N GLY A 442 -0.82 -6.74 -1.22
CA GLY A 442 0.08 -7.88 -1.16
C GLY A 442 1.33 -7.69 -2.03
N ILE A 443 1.22 -7.03 -3.18
CA ILE A 443 2.39 -6.62 -3.98
C ILE A 443 3.24 -5.60 -3.22
N GLN A 444 2.63 -4.69 -2.48
CA GLN A 444 3.36 -3.75 -1.62
C GLN A 444 4.08 -4.49 -0.49
N ALA A 445 3.44 -5.46 0.16
CA ALA A 445 4.07 -6.32 1.16
C ALA A 445 5.30 -7.07 0.59
N LYS A 446 5.22 -7.60 -0.64
CA LYS A 446 6.36 -8.24 -1.32
C LYS A 446 7.52 -7.28 -1.57
N ARG A 447 7.23 -6.09 -2.07
CA ARG A 447 8.26 -5.16 -2.56
C ARG A 447 8.81 -4.25 -1.48
N ARG A 448 7.99 -3.89 -0.49
CA ARG A 448 8.39 -3.04 0.64
C ARG A 448 8.59 -3.85 1.92
N GLY A 449 7.69 -4.80 2.21
CA GLY A 449 7.77 -5.67 3.37
C GLY A 449 8.73 -6.84 3.23
N GLN A 450 9.34 -7.05 2.06
CA GLN A 450 10.21 -8.20 1.78
C GLN A 450 9.53 -9.55 2.09
N ALA A 451 8.20 -9.58 2.03
CA ALA A 451 7.39 -10.75 2.33
C ALA A 451 7.39 -11.76 1.18
N VAL A 452 7.37 -13.04 1.52
CA VAL A 452 6.95 -14.11 0.62
C VAL A 452 5.49 -14.40 0.93
N ILE A 453 4.63 -14.13 -0.03
CA ILE A 453 3.19 -14.33 0.13
C ILE A 453 2.85 -15.81 0.14
N ILE A 454 1.87 -16.17 0.96
CA ILE A 454 1.18 -17.44 0.92
C ILE A 454 -0.30 -17.11 0.80
N ASP A 455 -0.83 -17.13 -0.41
CA ASP A 455 -2.20 -16.71 -0.61
C ASP A 455 -3.20 -17.72 -0.04
N HIS A 456 -4.34 -17.22 0.42
CA HIS A 456 -5.43 -18.01 0.94
C HIS A 456 -6.76 -17.66 0.27
N LEU A 457 -7.72 -18.56 0.35
CA LEU A 457 -9.04 -18.39 -0.24
C LEU A 457 -9.76 -17.14 0.30
N THR A 458 -10.55 -16.53 -0.57
CA THR A 458 -11.68 -15.68 -0.16
C THR A 458 -12.79 -16.57 0.40
N PRO A 459 -13.57 -16.11 1.40
CA PRO A 459 -14.73 -16.87 1.84
C PRO A 459 -15.74 -17.01 0.70
N PRO A 460 -16.59 -18.06 0.72
CA PRO A 460 -17.64 -18.21 -0.26
C PRO A 460 -18.68 -17.10 -0.04
N LEU A 461 -18.61 -16.08 -0.91
CA LEU A 461 -19.51 -14.93 -0.88
C LEU A 461 -20.87 -15.33 -1.48
N ALA A 462 -21.91 -15.26 -0.67
CA ALA A 462 -23.26 -15.09 -1.19
C ALA A 462 -23.55 -13.58 -1.22
N VAL A 463 -24.15 -13.09 -2.31
CA VAL A 463 -24.57 -11.70 -2.41
C VAL A 463 -25.68 -11.49 -1.36
N THR A 464 -25.32 -10.92 -0.21
CA THR A 464 -26.27 -10.42 0.78
C THR A 464 -26.33 -8.90 0.62
N GLU A 465 -27.48 -8.40 0.20
CA GLU A 465 -27.77 -6.98 0.30
C GLU A 465 -27.84 -6.63 1.79
N LEU A 466 -27.02 -5.68 2.26
CA LEU A 466 -27.28 -5.04 3.55
C LEU A 466 -28.68 -4.43 3.44
N TYR A 467 -29.55 -4.72 4.42
CA TYR A 467 -30.86 -4.07 4.49
C TYR A 467 -30.65 -2.55 4.41
N ASP A 468 -31.47 -1.88 3.62
CA ASP A 468 -31.38 -0.44 3.33
C ASP A 468 -31.15 0.41 4.58
N ASP A 469 -31.73 0.02 5.71
CA ASP A 469 -31.60 0.74 6.98
C ASP A 469 -30.19 0.64 7.60
N LEU A 470 -29.50 -0.51 7.50
CA LEU A 470 -28.13 -0.69 7.97
C LEU A 470 -27.14 0.03 7.06
N LEU A 471 -27.44 0.10 5.76
CA LEU A 471 -26.67 0.90 4.80
C LEU A 471 -26.78 2.40 5.15
N GLN A 472 -27.96 2.86 5.58
CA GLN A 472 -28.14 4.25 6.05
C GLN A 472 -27.28 4.56 7.29
N LEU A 473 -27.19 3.62 8.26
CA LEU A 473 -26.31 3.82 9.42
C LEU A 473 -24.86 3.96 8.99
N ARG A 474 -24.37 3.10 8.07
CA ARG A 474 -23.01 3.21 7.52
C ARG A 474 -22.78 4.55 6.83
N GLN A 475 -23.71 5.00 5.99
CA GLN A 475 -23.61 6.29 5.32
C GLN A 475 -23.59 7.48 6.30
N LEU A 476 -24.27 7.38 7.43
CA LEU A 476 -24.24 8.40 8.48
C LEU A 476 -22.91 8.43 9.22
N ILE A 477 -22.28 7.27 9.47
CA ILE A 477 -20.93 7.16 10.02
C ILE A 477 -19.93 7.81 9.06
N GLU A 478 -19.91 7.38 7.81
CA GLU A 478 -19.02 7.92 6.77
C GLU A 478 -19.21 9.44 6.59
N SER A 479 -20.47 9.91 6.67
CA SER A 479 -20.77 11.34 6.59
C SER A 479 -20.27 12.12 7.81
N ALA A 480 -20.29 11.53 9.00
CA ALA A 480 -19.74 12.15 10.21
C ALA A 480 -18.21 12.19 10.20
N GLU A 481 -17.56 11.14 9.70
CA GLU A 481 -16.11 11.01 9.56
C GLU A 481 -15.56 11.97 8.49
N ALA A 482 -16.23 12.04 7.32
CA ALA A 482 -15.83 12.91 6.22
C ALA A 482 -16.18 14.40 6.44
N ALA A 483 -16.91 14.76 7.51
CA ALA A 483 -17.36 16.13 7.72
C ALA A 483 -16.20 17.07 8.07
N SER A 484 -15.96 18.05 7.21
CA SER A 484 -14.93 19.08 7.39
C SER A 484 -15.31 20.17 8.43
N ASP A 485 -16.58 20.24 8.82
CA ASP A 485 -17.06 21.20 9.82
C ASP A 485 -17.90 20.54 10.92
N LYS A 486 -17.81 21.10 12.12
CA LYS A 486 -18.48 20.58 13.31
C LYS A 486 -20.03 20.52 13.17
N ALA A 487 -20.63 21.46 12.49
CA ALA A 487 -22.11 21.53 12.39
C ALA A 487 -22.65 20.39 11.50
N THR A 488 -21.94 20.03 10.44
CA THR A 488 -22.27 18.90 9.58
C THR A 488 -22.05 17.58 10.32
N ARG A 489 -20.93 17.44 11.03
CA ARG A 489 -20.64 16.27 11.86
C ARG A 489 -21.69 16.05 12.94
N ASP A 490 -21.97 17.06 13.75
CA ASP A 490 -23.00 17.01 14.82
C ASP A 490 -24.39 16.66 14.29
N ARG A 491 -24.68 17.00 13.03
CA ARG A 491 -25.94 16.65 12.35
C ARG A 491 -25.98 15.17 11.99
N ALA A 492 -24.93 14.66 11.38
CA ALA A 492 -24.82 13.26 11.01
C ALA A 492 -24.91 12.35 12.25
N ILE A 493 -24.23 12.69 13.34
CA ILE A 493 -24.25 11.95 14.61
C ILE A 493 -25.65 11.96 15.24
N ARG A 494 -26.36 13.10 15.24
CA ARG A 494 -27.74 13.13 15.72
C ARG A 494 -28.64 12.22 14.89
N SER A 495 -28.52 12.25 13.58
CA SER A 495 -29.28 11.36 12.70
C SER A 495 -28.93 9.89 12.92
N LEU A 496 -27.65 9.59 13.20
CA LEU A 496 -27.22 8.24 13.57
C LEU A 496 -27.89 7.77 14.87
N ARG A 497 -27.89 8.59 15.92
CA ARG A 497 -28.57 8.24 17.19
C ARG A 497 -30.09 8.06 17.00
N GLU A 498 -30.73 8.92 16.22
CA GLU A 498 -32.17 8.79 15.88
C GLU A 498 -32.46 7.52 15.10
N GLN A 499 -31.59 7.15 14.17
CA GLN A 499 -31.74 5.93 13.37
C GLN A 499 -31.56 4.67 14.23
N ILE A 500 -30.59 4.64 15.14
CA ILE A 500 -30.37 3.56 16.10
C ILE A 500 -31.62 3.31 16.94
N GLU A 501 -32.26 4.37 17.44
CA GLU A 501 -33.51 4.27 18.21
C GLU A 501 -34.69 3.79 17.33
N THR A 502 -34.80 4.32 16.12
CA THR A 502 -35.85 3.96 15.16
C THR A 502 -35.76 2.48 14.76
N MET A 503 -34.57 1.95 14.59
CA MET A 503 -34.33 0.55 14.25
C MET A 503 -34.40 -0.39 15.46
N GLY A 504 -34.48 0.15 16.67
CA GLY A 504 -34.49 -0.64 17.91
C GLY A 504 -33.17 -1.30 18.25
N LEU A 505 -32.05 -0.86 17.66
CA LEU A 505 -30.72 -1.46 17.81
C LEU A 505 -30.01 -1.12 19.12
N ARG A 506 -30.58 -0.19 19.90
CA ARG A 506 -29.95 0.28 21.14
C ARG A 506 -29.52 -0.83 22.09
N ASN A 507 -30.41 -1.80 22.35
CA ASN A 507 -30.12 -2.89 23.29
C ASN A 507 -29.04 -3.86 22.77
N GLU A 508 -29.00 -4.06 21.47
CA GLU A 508 -28.00 -4.90 20.81
C GLU A 508 -26.63 -4.20 20.82
N LEU A 509 -26.59 -2.89 20.56
CA LEU A 509 -25.36 -2.09 20.67
C LEU A 509 -24.84 -2.05 22.10
N ILE A 510 -25.73 -1.85 23.11
CA ILE A 510 -25.33 -1.91 24.53
C ILE A 510 -24.72 -3.30 24.84
N ALA A 511 -25.31 -4.37 24.35
CA ALA A 511 -24.79 -5.72 24.58
C ALA A 511 -23.45 -5.94 23.86
N SER A 512 -23.24 -5.37 22.67
CA SER A 512 -21.99 -5.51 21.92
C SER A 512 -20.82 -4.74 22.54
N MET A 513 -21.11 -3.66 23.28
CA MET A 513 -20.10 -2.79 23.92
C MET A 513 -20.16 -2.81 25.45
N ASP A 514 -20.78 -3.82 26.07
CA ASP A 514 -21.03 -3.87 27.52
C ASP A 514 -19.74 -3.79 28.35
N GLU A 515 -18.67 -4.47 27.91
CA GLU A 515 -17.39 -4.45 28.62
C GLU A 515 -16.74 -3.06 28.56
N GLU A 516 -16.78 -2.39 27.42
CA GLU A 516 -16.25 -1.04 27.22
C GLU A 516 -17.03 -0.03 28.05
N LEU A 517 -18.35 -0.13 28.09
CA LEU A 517 -19.20 0.72 28.92
C LEU A 517 -18.89 0.52 30.41
N GLN A 518 -18.68 -0.70 30.84
CA GLN A 518 -18.26 -1.00 32.22
C GLN A 518 -16.88 -0.44 32.56
N VAL A 519 -15.91 -0.61 31.67
CA VAL A 519 -14.55 -0.07 31.84
C VAL A 519 -14.56 1.45 31.93
N ARG A 520 -15.38 2.10 31.12
CA ARG A 520 -15.52 3.56 31.10
C ARG A 520 -16.39 4.09 32.25
N GLY A 521 -17.19 3.23 32.86
CA GLY A 521 -18.17 3.62 33.90
C GLY A 521 -19.25 4.57 33.38
N ALA A 522 -19.57 4.49 32.11
CA ALA A 522 -20.49 5.36 31.39
C ALA A 522 -21.66 4.56 30.83
N GLY A 523 -22.85 5.16 30.82
CA GLY A 523 -23.99 4.60 30.11
C GLY A 523 -23.98 4.96 28.62
N PHE A 524 -24.74 4.24 27.80
CA PHE A 524 -24.83 4.46 26.35
C PHE A 524 -25.14 5.91 25.93
N ASP A 525 -25.89 6.64 26.75
CA ASP A 525 -26.21 8.04 26.49
C ASP A 525 -25.09 9.01 26.89
N GLU A 526 -24.10 8.54 27.63
CA GLU A 526 -23.00 9.33 28.20
C GLU A 526 -21.70 9.17 27.42
N ILE A 527 -21.64 8.23 26.47
CA ILE A 527 -20.46 8.03 25.62
C ILE A 527 -20.26 9.19 24.66
N ASP A 528 -19.00 9.49 24.38
CA ASP A 528 -18.63 10.49 23.41
C ASP A 528 -18.96 10.06 21.97
N ASP A 529 -19.07 11.04 21.10
CA ASP A 529 -19.51 10.83 19.72
C ASP A 529 -18.50 10.04 18.88
N ASP A 530 -17.21 10.16 19.15
CA ASP A 530 -16.16 9.43 18.45
C ASP A 530 -16.24 7.93 18.80
N PHE A 531 -16.41 7.61 20.07
CA PHE A 531 -16.61 6.25 20.52
C PHE A 531 -17.90 5.63 19.97
N LEU A 532 -19.00 6.40 19.94
CA LEU A 532 -20.24 5.90 19.35
C LEU A 532 -20.07 5.56 17.86
N LEU A 533 -19.44 6.42 17.07
CA LEU A 533 -19.21 6.19 15.64
C LEU A 533 -18.39 4.91 15.43
N HIS A 534 -17.34 4.75 16.21
CA HIS A 534 -16.47 3.61 16.19
C HIS A 534 -17.21 2.30 16.51
N GLU A 535 -17.95 2.27 17.62
CA GLU A 535 -18.63 1.03 18.06
C GLU A 535 -19.80 0.65 17.16
N VAL A 536 -20.54 1.63 16.64
CA VAL A 536 -21.59 1.33 15.65
C VAL A 536 -20.98 0.83 14.35
N GLY A 537 -19.84 1.38 13.92
CA GLY A 537 -19.07 0.89 12.78
C GLY A 537 -18.64 -0.57 12.96
N HIS A 538 -18.11 -0.92 14.14
CA HIS A 538 -17.75 -2.28 14.51
C HIS A 538 -18.94 -3.22 14.53
N TYR A 539 -20.03 -2.80 15.15
CA TYR A 539 -21.27 -3.58 15.17
C TYR A 539 -21.72 -3.92 13.74
N LEU A 540 -21.72 -2.93 12.85
CA LEU A 540 -22.09 -3.15 11.44
C LEU A 540 -21.13 -4.10 10.71
N THR A 541 -19.84 -4.03 11.01
CA THR A 541 -18.83 -4.93 10.44
C THR A 541 -19.02 -6.36 10.95
N ASN A 542 -19.14 -6.55 12.26
CA ASN A 542 -19.41 -7.85 12.87
C ASN A 542 -20.76 -8.44 12.40
N PHE A 543 -21.75 -7.57 12.21
CA PHE A 543 -23.04 -7.98 11.69
C PHE A 543 -22.94 -8.46 10.23
N GLN A 544 -22.15 -7.78 9.38
CA GLN A 544 -21.85 -8.27 8.03
C GLN A 544 -21.14 -9.63 8.03
N GLU A 545 -20.20 -9.82 8.95
CA GLU A 545 -19.48 -11.09 9.10
C GLU A 545 -20.41 -12.25 9.50
N THR A 546 -21.41 -11.99 10.36
CA THR A 546 -22.43 -13.01 10.73
C THR A 546 -23.39 -13.36 9.58
N PHE A 547 -23.49 -12.52 8.55
CA PHE A 547 -24.27 -12.77 7.33
C PHE A 547 -23.51 -13.50 6.22
N MET A 548 -22.26 -13.85 6.41
CA MET A 548 -21.61 -14.81 5.53
C MET A 548 -22.13 -16.21 5.84
N PRO A 549 -23.03 -16.79 5.02
CA PRO A 549 -23.78 -18.00 5.38
C PRO A 549 -22.89 -19.23 5.62
N LEU A 550 -21.61 -19.13 5.22
CA LEU A 550 -20.61 -20.19 5.37
C LEU A 550 -19.42 -19.78 6.25
N GLY A 551 -19.50 -18.60 6.88
CA GLY A 551 -18.47 -18.05 7.75
C GLY A 551 -17.25 -17.48 7.00
N LEU A 552 -16.34 -16.88 7.77
CA LEU A 552 -15.06 -16.42 7.29
C LEU A 552 -14.14 -17.60 6.92
N HIS A 553 -13.18 -17.36 6.02
CA HIS A 553 -12.16 -18.36 5.75
C HIS A 553 -11.28 -18.60 7.00
N VAL A 554 -10.97 -19.87 7.26
CA VAL A 554 -9.98 -20.27 8.26
C VAL A 554 -8.77 -20.85 7.52
N PHE A 555 -7.63 -20.21 7.66
CA PHE A 555 -6.41 -20.61 6.97
C PHE A 555 -6.05 -22.07 7.23
N GLY A 556 -5.99 -22.85 6.17
CA GLY A 556 -5.63 -24.27 6.25
C GLY A 556 -6.73 -25.22 6.67
N ARG A 557 -7.96 -24.75 6.91
CA ARG A 557 -9.11 -25.60 7.28
C ARG A 557 -9.95 -25.95 6.07
N ASP A 558 -10.25 -27.24 5.91
CA ASP A 558 -11.10 -27.73 4.84
C ASP A 558 -12.50 -27.11 4.91
N TRP A 559 -13.03 -26.75 3.76
CA TRP A 559 -14.40 -26.26 3.63
C TRP A 559 -15.41 -27.42 3.64
N SER A 560 -16.63 -27.14 4.08
CA SER A 560 -17.77 -28.04 3.94
C SER A 560 -18.10 -28.25 2.44
N ALA A 561 -18.80 -29.34 2.14
CA ALA A 561 -19.28 -29.60 0.78
C ALA A 561 -20.15 -28.44 0.26
N ASP A 562 -21.00 -27.88 1.12
CA ASP A 562 -21.86 -26.73 0.78
C ASP A 562 -21.03 -25.50 0.45
N GLY A 563 -19.89 -25.25 1.15
CA GLY A 563 -18.96 -24.18 0.87
C GLY A 563 -18.28 -24.33 -0.49
N LEU A 564 -17.79 -25.53 -0.78
CA LEU A 564 -17.16 -25.86 -2.05
C LEU A 564 -18.15 -25.72 -3.22
N ASP A 565 -19.36 -26.23 -3.07
CA ASP A 565 -20.41 -26.13 -4.09
C ASP A 565 -20.86 -24.68 -4.31
N THR A 566 -21.01 -23.88 -3.25
CA THR A 566 -21.38 -22.47 -3.35
C THR A 566 -20.34 -21.69 -4.12
N MET A 567 -19.07 -21.83 -3.75
CA MET A 567 -17.97 -21.10 -4.43
C MET A 567 -17.79 -21.58 -5.87
N MET A 568 -17.84 -22.88 -6.13
CA MET A 568 -17.78 -23.43 -7.49
C MET A 568 -18.92 -22.87 -8.35
N ASN A 569 -20.14 -22.81 -7.83
CA ASN A 569 -21.27 -22.25 -8.56
C ASN A 569 -21.08 -20.76 -8.83
N SER A 570 -20.57 -19.98 -7.86
CA SER A 570 -20.24 -18.55 -8.05
C SER A 570 -19.18 -18.33 -9.11
N ILE A 571 -18.14 -19.16 -9.18
CA ILE A 571 -17.10 -19.11 -10.22
C ILE A 571 -17.66 -19.44 -11.60
N LEU A 572 -18.60 -20.36 -11.68
CA LEU A 572 -19.17 -20.85 -12.95
C LEU A 572 -20.49 -20.21 -13.33
N ASP A 573 -20.97 -19.27 -12.52
CA ASP A 573 -22.19 -18.53 -12.83
C ASP A 573 -22.08 -17.86 -14.20
N ASN A 574 -23.16 -17.94 -14.98
CA ASN A 574 -23.23 -17.41 -16.34
C ASN A 574 -22.19 -17.98 -17.36
N THR A 575 -21.60 -19.16 -17.06
CA THR A 575 -20.71 -19.85 -18.01
C THR A 575 -21.29 -21.19 -18.47
N ASP A 576 -21.22 -21.50 -19.77
CA ASP A 576 -21.52 -22.84 -20.32
C ASP A 576 -20.36 -23.79 -19.98
N SER A 577 -20.24 -24.21 -18.71
CA SER A 577 -19.16 -25.04 -18.24
C SER A 577 -19.45 -26.52 -18.37
N SER A 578 -18.49 -27.28 -18.90
CA SER A 578 -18.55 -28.75 -18.94
C SER A 578 -18.39 -29.35 -17.54
N GLU A 579 -18.88 -30.58 -17.34
CA GLU A 579 -18.70 -31.31 -16.08
C GLU A 579 -17.23 -31.48 -15.72
N ALA A 580 -16.35 -31.66 -16.69
CA ALA A 580 -14.91 -31.74 -16.45
C ALA A 580 -14.33 -30.44 -15.88
N GLN A 581 -14.79 -29.28 -16.34
CA GLN A 581 -14.39 -27.98 -15.81
C GLN A 581 -14.91 -27.77 -14.39
N ARG A 582 -16.17 -28.10 -14.13
CA ARG A 582 -16.75 -28.07 -12.78
C ARG A 582 -15.92 -28.91 -11.81
N GLN A 583 -15.65 -30.16 -12.17
CA GLN A 583 -14.85 -31.07 -11.36
C GLN A 583 -13.41 -30.54 -11.14
N ALA A 584 -12.79 -29.92 -12.12
CA ALA A 584 -11.46 -29.37 -11.99
C ALA A 584 -11.42 -28.17 -11.01
N ILE A 585 -12.41 -27.27 -11.04
CA ILE A 585 -12.52 -26.14 -10.10
C ILE A 585 -12.81 -26.66 -8.70
N TYR A 586 -13.74 -27.60 -8.54
CA TYR A 586 -14.05 -28.22 -7.24
C TYR A 586 -12.79 -28.84 -6.60
N GLN A 587 -11.99 -29.59 -7.37
CA GLN A 587 -10.74 -30.16 -6.89
C GLN A 587 -9.73 -29.09 -6.47
N LYS A 588 -9.57 -28.01 -7.25
CA LYS A 588 -8.68 -26.91 -6.89
C LYS A 588 -9.10 -26.21 -5.60
N LEU A 589 -10.41 -25.95 -5.41
CA LEU A 589 -10.95 -25.39 -4.17
C LEU A 589 -10.69 -26.33 -2.98
N GLN A 590 -10.98 -27.62 -3.15
CA GLN A 590 -10.77 -28.63 -2.10
C GLN A 590 -9.30 -28.77 -1.69
N MET A 591 -8.37 -28.59 -2.62
CA MET A 591 -6.93 -28.69 -2.36
C MET A 591 -6.36 -27.44 -1.69
N SER A 592 -7.01 -26.28 -1.82
CA SER A 592 -6.47 -24.99 -1.41
C SER A 592 -6.09 -24.91 0.08
N PRO A 593 -6.95 -25.29 1.04
CA PRO A 593 -6.60 -25.18 2.45
C PRO A 593 -5.36 -26.00 2.85
N ALA A 594 -5.26 -27.21 2.34
CA ALA A 594 -4.10 -28.07 2.59
C ALA A 594 -2.83 -27.46 1.96
N ALA A 595 -2.94 -26.88 0.76
CA ALA A 595 -1.82 -26.22 0.09
C ALA A 595 -1.36 -24.94 0.81
N GLU A 596 -2.27 -24.20 1.45
CA GLU A 596 -1.96 -23.04 2.28
C GLU A 596 -1.03 -23.40 3.46
N ILE A 597 -1.38 -24.44 4.22
CA ILE A 597 -0.55 -24.93 5.34
C ILE A 597 0.76 -25.52 4.84
N GLU A 598 0.72 -26.32 3.77
CA GLU A 598 1.94 -26.89 3.18
C GLU A 598 2.91 -25.79 2.74
N ALA A 599 2.42 -24.75 2.09
CA ALA A 599 3.23 -23.61 1.67
C ALA A 599 3.83 -22.85 2.87
N LEU A 600 3.07 -22.64 3.95
CA LEU A 600 3.58 -22.03 5.18
C LEU A 600 4.70 -22.87 5.78
N LEU A 601 4.51 -24.16 5.93
CA LEU A 601 5.52 -25.08 6.47
C LEU A 601 6.74 -25.17 5.55
N ASN A 602 6.55 -25.15 4.23
CA ASN A 602 7.64 -25.08 3.25
C ASN A 602 8.45 -23.79 3.40
N GLY A 603 7.80 -22.65 3.51
CA GLY A 603 8.45 -21.36 3.77
C GLY A 603 9.24 -21.37 5.08
N LEU A 604 8.65 -21.87 6.17
CA LEU A 604 9.33 -22.05 7.46
C LEU A 604 10.46 -23.08 7.44
N ASN A 605 10.55 -23.90 6.39
CA ASN A 605 11.68 -24.79 6.11
C ASN A 605 12.66 -24.21 5.09
N GLY A 606 12.57 -22.91 4.80
CA GLY A 606 13.47 -22.24 3.84
C GLY A 606 13.34 -22.77 2.41
N ARG A 607 12.14 -23.21 2.03
CA ARG A 607 11.85 -23.81 0.72
C ARG A 607 11.23 -22.78 -0.22
N PHE A 608 11.19 -23.14 -1.50
CA PHE A 608 10.55 -22.33 -2.54
C PHE A 608 9.04 -22.36 -2.38
N ILE A 609 8.41 -21.19 -2.51
CA ILE A 609 6.96 -21.08 -2.64
C ILE A 609 6.65 -20.77 -4.10
N SER A 610 5.92 -21.66 -4.75
CA SER A 610 5.59 -21.53 -6.17
C SER A 610 4.79 -20.26 -6.45
N PRO A 611 5.05 -19.56 -7.55
CA PRO A 611 4.26 -18.38 -7.92
C PRO A 611 2.84 -18.78 -8.32
N GLY A 612 1.91 -17.85 -8.17
CA GLY A 612 0.53 -18.01 -8.59
C GLY A 612 -0.05 -16.70 -9.07
N LYS A 613 -1.15 -16.75 -9.82
CA LYS A 613 -1.88 -15.56 -10.21
C LYS A 613 -2.72 -15.09 -9.02
N GLY A 614 -2.48 -13.86 -8.53
CA GLY A 614 -3.35 -13.24 -7.53
C GLY A 614 -4.53 -12.59 -8.22
N ASN A 615 -5.72 -12.89 -7.78
CA ASN A 615 -6.98 -12.21 -8.11
C ASN A 615 -8.15 -12.91 -7.40
N ASP A 616 -9.34 -12.30 -7.44
CA ASP A 616 -10.58 -12.92 -7.02
C ASP A 616 -10.84 -14.22 -7.82
N PRO A 617 -10.93 -15.39 -7.15
CA PRO A 617 -11.14 -16.67 -7.83
C PRO A 617 -12.45 -16.74 -8.63
N ILE A 618 -13.48 -15.97 -8.27
CA ILE A 618 -14.74 -15.90 -9.01
C ILE A 618 -14.50 -15.35 -10.41
N ARG A 619 -13.65 -14.36 -10.53
CA ARG A 619 -13.31 -13.71 -11.82
C ARG A 619 -12.14 -14.38 -12.52
N THR A 620 -11.25 -14.99 -11.76
CA THR A 620 -9.99 -15.55 -12.25
C THR A 620 -9.76 -16.93 -11.64
N PRO A 621 -10.39 -18.00 -12.18
CA PRO A 621 -10.23 -19.36 -11.67
C PRO A 621 -8.79 -19.90 -11.67
N ASP A 622 -7.89 -19.28 -12.42
CA ASP A 622 -6.45 -19.60 -12.42
C ASP A 622 -5.72 -19.14 -11.14
N ALA A 623 -6.37 -18.32 -10.31
CA ALA A 623 -5.89 -18.04 -8.96
C ALA A 623 -5.95 -19.27 -8.03
N LEU A 624 -6.64 -20.32 -8.43
CA LEU A 624 -6.76 -21.58 -7.70
C LEU A 624 -5.77 -22.66 -8.21
N PRO A 625 -5.28 -23.55 -7.34
CA PRO A 625 -5.45 -23.54 -5.89
C PRO A 625 -4.62 -22.44 -5.24
N THR A 626 -5.00 -22.01 -4.02
CA THR A 626 -4.20 -21.10 -3.19
C THR A 626 -2.98 -21.78 -2.56
N GLY A 627 -2.26 -21.12 -1.67
CA GLY A 627 -0.99 -21.58 -1.11
C GLY A 627 0.21 -21.18 -1.98
N ARG A 628 0.12 -20.07 -2.72
CA ARG A 628 1.14 -19.63 -3.66
C ARG A 628 1.64 -18.22 -3.36
N ASN A 629 2.85 -17.90 -3.82
CA ASN A 629 3.41 -16.57 -3.76
C ASN A 629 2.88 -15.76 -4.96
N PHE A 630 1.70 -15.17 -4.80
CA PHE A 630 1.02 -14.56 -5.92
C PHE A 630 1.79 -13.38 -6.54
N TYR A 631 1.56 -13.19 -7.81
CA TYR A 631 1.96 -12.03 -8.59
C TYR A 631 0.71 -11.32 -9.16
N ALA A 632 0.86 -10.03 -9.42
CA ALA A 632 -0.15 -9.24 -10.10
C ALA A 632 0.39 -8.66 -11.41
N LEU A 633 -0.53 -8.21 -12.25
CA LEU A 633 -0.18 -7.37 -13.37
C LEU A 633 0.49 -6.09 -12.85
N ASP A 634 1.58 -5.68 -13.49
CA ASP A 634 2.24 -4.42 -13.16
C ASP A 634 1.30 -3.25 -13.51
N GLY A 635 1.06 -2.36 -12.55
CA GLY A 635 0.24 -1.16 -12.76
C GLY A 635 0.69 -0.30 -13.94
N SER A 636 1.99 -0.28 -14.26
CA SER A 636 2.53 0.44 -15.44
C SER A 636 1.99 -0.06 -16.78
N LEU A 637 1.34 -1.22 -16.80
CA LEU A 637 0.68 -1.80 -17.97
C LEU A 637 -0.79 -1.41 -18.11
N LEU A 638 -1.37 -0.74 -17.08
CA LEU A 638 -2.79 -0.37 -17.07
C LEU A 638 -3.05 0.95 -17.83
N PRO A 639 -4.12 1.04 -18.61
CA PRO A 639 -4.94 -0.09 -19.06
C PRO A 639 -4.18 -0.98 -20.05
N THR A 640 -4.35 -2.29 -19.91
CA THR A 640 -3.88 -3.21 -20.94
C THR A 640 -4.67 -3.00 -22.23
N ARG A 641 -4.23 -3.61 -23.34
CA ARG A 641 -5.01 -3.57 -24.58
C ARG A 641 -6.39 -4.18 -24.40
N VAL A 642 -6.48 -5.29 -23.66
CA VAL A 642 -7.75 -5.97 -23.35
C VAL A 642 -8.61 -5.09 -22.44
N GLY A 643 -8.05 -4.55 -21.36
CA GLY A 643 -8.75 -3.61 -20.48
C GLY A 643 -9.23 -2.37 -21.23
N PHE A 644 -8.43 -1.87 -22.19
CA PHE A 644 -8.86 -0.75 -23.03
C PHE A 644 -10.03 -1.10 -23.94
N ASP A 645 -10.04 -2.26 -24.56
CA ASP A 645 -11.14 -2.72 -25.42
C ASP A 645 -12.45 -2.89 -24.62
N ILE A 646 -12.36 -3.41 -23.37
CA ILE A 646 -13.49 -3.51 -22.45
C ILE A 646 -13.99 -2.11 -22.07
N GLY A 647 -13.09 -1.22 -21.67
CA GLY A 647 -13.43 0.16 -21.29
C GLY A 647 -14.10 0.94 -22.43
N GLN A 648 -13.67 0.74 -23.68
CA GLN A 648 -14.34 1.32 -24.85
C GLN A 648 -15.79 0.81 -25.03
N GLN A 649 -16.00 -0.50 -24.85
CA GLN A 649 -17.33 -1.08 -24.93
C GLN A 649 -18.27 -0.55 -23.86
N LEU A 650 -17.77 -0.38 -22.63
CA LEU A 650 -18.52 0.21 -21.51
C LEU A 650 -18.86 1.70 -21.76
N ALA A 651 -17.97 2.45 -22.43
CA ALA A 651 -18.18 3.87 -22.70
C ALA A 651 -19.17 4.12 -23.87
N ALA A 652 -19.31 3.18 -24.79
CA ALA A 652 -20.12 3.35 -25.99
C ALA A 652 -21.59 3.73 -25.73
N PRO A 653 -22.33 3.07 -24.80
CA PRO A 653 -23.73 3.47 -24.50
C PRO A 653 -23.81 4.88 -23.91
N VAL A 654 -22.82 5.28 -23.07
CA VAL A 654 -22.78 6.61 -22.45
C VAL A 654 -22.54 7.69 -23.51
N LEU A 655 -21.65 7.45 -24.46
CA LEU A 655 -21.36 8.35 -25.58
C LEU A 655 -22.56 8.45 -26.55
N ALA A 656 -23.30 7.37 -26.72
CA ALA A 656 -24.53 7.34 -27.52
C ALA A 656 -25.72 8.07 -26.86
N GLY A 657 -25.57 8.48 -25.59
CA GLY A 657 -26.63 9.18 -24.86
C GLY A 657 -27.75 8.27 -24.37
N GLU A 658 -27.51 6.95 -24.28
CA GLU A 658 -28.40 6.02 -23.59
C GLU A 658 -28.43 6.34 -22.11
N LYS A 659 -29.51 7.02 -21.69
CA LYS A 659 -29.75 7.30 -20.26
C LYS A 659 -30.04 5.98 -19.56
N GLY A 660 -29.14 5.55 -18.67
CA GLY A 660 -29.51 4.60 -17.65
C GLY A 660 -30.71 5.15 -16.89
N ASN A 661 -31.77 4.36 -16.68
CA ASN A 661 -32.95 4.72 -15.94
C ASN A 661 -32.59 5.02 -14.48
N ILE A 662 -32.18 6.25 -14.20
CA ILE A 662 -32.19 6.81 -12.84
C ILE A 662 -33.42 7.70 -12.81
N GLU A 663 -34.53 7.14 -12.34
CA GLU A 663 -35.75 7.90 -12.07
C GLU A 663 -35.45 8.98 -11.03
N GLY A 664 -35.66 10.23 -11.39
CA GLY A 664 -35.91 11.29 -10.41
C GLY A 664 -34.94 12.45 -10.30
N HIS A 665 -33.87 12.56 -11.10
CA HIS A 665 -33.02 13.78 -11.07
C HIS A 665 -33.05 14.50 -12.43
N GLU A 666 -33.58 15.73 -12.42
CA GLU A 666 -33.31 16.70 -13.49
C GLU A 666 -31.80 16.95 -13.51
N VAL A 667 -31.15 16.52 -14.57
CA VAL A 667 -29.72 16.74 -14.81
C VAL A 667 -29.52 18.26 -14.98
N GLY A 668 -28.92 18.89 -13.96
CA GLY A 668 -28.47 20.29 -14.09
C GLY A 668 -27.43 20.44 -15.20
N ASP A 669 -27.29 21.66 -15.71
CA ASP A 669 -26.52 22.07 -16.90
C ASP A 669 -24.99 21.76 -16.91
N ARG A 670 -24.49 20.89 -16.04
CA ARG A 670 -23.07 20.50 -15.94
C ARG A 670 -22.94 18.98 -16.01
N ASN A 671 -22.85 18.44 -17.23
CA ASN A 671 -22.67 17.00 -17.44
C ASN A 671 -21.22 16.60 -17.24
N LYS A 672 -20.80 16.40 -15.97
CA LYS A 672 -19.55 15.70 -15.61
C LYS A 672 -19.88 14.24 -15.32
N GLN A 673 -19.06 13.33 -15.85
CA GLN A 673 -19.17 11.90 -15.55
C GLN A 673 -18.23 11.58 -14.41
N GLY A 674 -18.73 10.97 -13.33
CA GLY A 674 -17.90 10.48 -12.21
C GLY A 674 -17.31 9.11 -12.56
N VAL A 675 -16.01 8.94 -12.37
CA VAL A 675 -15.33 7.65 -12.50
C VAL A 675 -14.55 7.39 -11.21
N ILE A 676 -14.89 6.32 -10.51
CA ILE A 676 -14.23 5.93 -9.27
C ILE A 676 -13.18 4.88 -9.58
N LEU A 677 -11.95 5.11 -9.11
CA LEU A 677 -10.80 4.25 -9.35
C LEU A 677 -10.24 3.72 -8.03
N TRP A 678 -10.45 2.43 -7.78
CA TRP A 678 -9.80 1.70 -6.71
C TRP A 678 -8.55 0.98 -7.22
N ALA A 679 -7.48 0.92 -6.44
CA ALA A 679 -6.23 0.28 -6.85
C ALA A 679 -6.42 -1.21 -7.18
N SER A 680 -7.09 -1.95 -6.31
CA SER A 680 -7.38 -3.37 -6.49
C SER A 680 -8.26 -3.63 -7.71
N ASP A 681 -9.31 -2.83 -7.90
CA ASP A 681 -10.22 -3.00 -9.03
C ASP A 681 -9.54 -2.68 -10.35
N SER A 682 -8.69 -1.65 -10.38
CA SER A 682 -7.93 -1.31 -11.59
C SER A 682 -6.98 -2.44 -12.04
N VAL A 683 -6.49 -3.26 -11.12
CA VAL A 683 -5.73 -4.47 -11.48
C VAL A 683 -6.67 -5.59 -11.94
N ARG A 684 -7.78 -5.80 -11.24
CA ARG A 684 -8.78 -6.84 -11.54
C ARG A 684 -9.38 -6.68 -12.93
N ASP A 685 -9.71 -5.44 -13.30
CA ASP A 685 -10.35 -5.11 -14.58
C ASP A 685 -9.32 -4.78 -15.69
N GLU A 686 -8.03 -5.01 -15.42
CA GLU A 686 -6.93 -4.68 -16.33
C GLU A 686 -6.91 -3.21 -16.78
N GLY A 687 -7.42 -2.31 -15.93
CA GLY A 687 -7.56 -0.88 -16.19
C GLY A 687 -8.76 -0.51 -17.06
N ALA A 688 -9.79 -1.36 -17.12
CA ALA A 688 -10.97 -1.08 -17.96
C ALA A 688 -11.69 0.21 -17.52
N MET A 689 -11.78 0.51 -16.21
CA MET A 689 -12.38 1.76 -15.75
C MET A 689 -11.50 2.99 -16.05
N ILE A 690 -10.17 2.83 -16.04
CA ILE A 690 -9.23 3.87 -16.51
C ILE A 690 -9.50 4.14 -18.00
N ALA A 691 -9.58 3.09 -18.79
CA ALA A 691 -9.85 3.16 -20.23
C ALA A 691 -11.25 3.73 -20.55
N PHE A 692 -12.26 3.39 -19.73
CA PHE A 692 -13.60 3.96 -19.80
C PHE A 692 -13.54 5.49 -19.71
N GLY A 693 -12.88 6.02 -18.68
CA GLY A 693 -12.70 7.47 -18.52
C GLY A 693 -11.92 8.11 -19.67
N MET A 694 -10.84 7.47 -20.13
CA MET A 694 -10.08 7.95 -21.30
C MET A 694 -10.94 7.99 -22.57
N LYS A 695 -11.78 6.98 -22.80
CA LYS A 695 -12.68 6.93 -23.96
C LYS A 695 -13.75 8.04 -23.89
N LEU A 696 -14.28 8.34 -22.70
CA LEU A 696 -15.22 9.46 -22.53
C LEU A 696 -14.56 10.81 -22.89
N LEU A 697 -13.29 11.00 -22.52
CA LEU A 697 -12.48 12.17 -22.90
C LEU A 697 -12.10 12.16 -24.38
N GLY A 698 -12.30 11.03 -25.11
CA GLY A 698 -11.89 10.88 -26.49
C GLY A 698 -10.37 10.78 -26.68
N VAL A 699 -9.70 10.05 -25.77
CA VAL A 699 -8.25 9.85 -25.76
C VAL A 699 -7.96 8.36 -25.68
N ARG A 700 -6.86 7.92 -26.31
CA ARG A 700 -6.39 6.54 -26.18
C ARG A 700 -4.91 6.47 -25.82
N PRO A 701 -4.47 5.42 -25.11
CA PRO A 701 -3.06 5.16 -24.85
C PRO A 701 -2.29 4.76 -26.13
N ILE A 702 -1.01 5.14 -26.15
CA ILE A 702 -0.04 4.64 -27.12
C ILE A 702 0.90 3.69 -26.37
N TRP A 703 0.83 2.38 -26.67
CA TRP A 703 1.68 1.39 -26.06
C TRP A 703 2.96 1.15 -26.87
N ASN A 704 4.04 0.88 -26.17
CA ASN A 704 5.23 0.32 -26.79
C ASN A 704 5.07 -1.19 -27.07
N SER A 705 6.11 -1.84 -27.59
CA SER A 705 6.10 -3.28 -27.89
C SER A 705 5.95 -4.17 -26.65
N ARG A 706 6.19 -3.63 -25.47
CA ARG A 706 6.10 -4.33 -24.18
C ARG A 706 4.75 -4.11 -23.45
N GLY A 707 3.83 -3.39 -24.06
CA GLY A 707 2.52 -3.06 -23.46
C GLY A 707 2.54 -1.90 -22.46
N ILE A 708 3.67 -1.20 -22.29
CA ILE A 708 3.78 -0.02 -21.43
C ILE A 708 3.27 1.21 -22.20
N ILE A 709 2.45 2.01 -21.54
CA ILE A 709 1.96 3.27 -22.10
C ILE A 709 3.10 4.28 -22.13
N LYS A 710 3.38 4.85 -23.30
CA LYS A 710 4.40 5.88 -23.47
C LYS A 710 3.84 7.21 -23.97
N GLY A 711 2.57 7.29 -24.20
CA GLY A 711 1.91 8.49 -24.66
C GLY A 711 0.42 8.33 -24.78
N LEU A 712 -0.23 9.43 -25.10
CA LEU A 712 -1.65 9.50 -25.37
C LEU A 712 -1.89 10.05 -26.78
N GLU A 713 -2.96 9.57 -27.41
CA GLU A 713 -3.41 10.05 -28.70
C GLU A 713 -4.87 10.52 -28.59
N ARG A 714 -5.15 11.66 -29.17
CA ARG A 714 -6.51 12.18 -29.27
C ARG A 714 -7.28 11.48 -30.39
N LEU A 715 -8.45 10.95 -30.08
CA LEU A 715 -9.34 10.35 -31.04
C LEU A 715 -10.10 11.44 -31.81
N PRO A 716 -10.27 11.32 -33.15
CA PRO A 716 -11.09 12.24 -33.88
C PRO A 716 -12.56 12.05 -33.55
N LEU A 717 -13.34 13.13 -33.62
CA LEU A 717 -14.81 13.05 -33.51
C LEU A 717 -15.40 12.35 -34.73
N ASN A 718 -16.21 11.33 -34.51
CA ASN A 718 -16.89 10.52 -35.51
C ASN A 718 -18.12 9.84 -34.89
N GLU A 719 -18.71 8.85 -35.57
CA GLU A 719 -19.87 8.12 -35.06
C GLU A 719 -19.59 7.34 -33.77
N GLU A 720 -18.34 6.80 -33.57
CA GLU A 720 -17.92 6.10 -32.40
C GLU A 720 -17.44 7.02 -31.26
N GLN A 721 -17.08 8.25 -31.57
CA GLN A 721 -16.70 9.32 -30.68
C GLN A 721 -17.46 10.58 -31.02
N PRO A 722 -18.77 10.67 -30.75
CA PRO A 722 -19.60 11.80 -31.21
C PRO A 722 -19.32 13.10 -30.45
N GLN A 723 -18.72 13.00 -29.25
CA GLN A 723 -18.42 14.12 -28.37
C GLN A 723 -17.32 13.75 -27.37
N ARG A 724 -16.76 14.76 -26.68
CA ARG A 724 -15.90 14.58 -25.50
C ARG A 724 -16.70 14.94 -24.25
N LEU A 725 -16.81 14.00 -23.33
CA LEU A 725 -17.46 14.23 -22.04
C LEU A 725 -16.43 14.68 -21.02
N ASP A 726 -16.84 15.57 -20.13
CA ASP A 726 -16.01 15.98 -18.99
C ASP A 726 -16.06 14.91 -17.91
N VAL A 727 -14.91 14.50 -17.39
CA VAL A 727 -14.78 13.39 -16.44
C VAL A 727 -14.15 13.87 -15.14
N LEU A 728 -14.80 13.54 -14.02
CA LEU A 728 -14.25 13.67 -12.67
C LEU A 728 -13.75 12.32 -12.20
N PHE A 729 -12.43 12.17 -12.09
CA PHE A 729 -11.83 10.97 -11.52
C PHE A 729 -11.76 11.10 -10.00
N THR A 730 -12.37 10.16 -9.29
CA THR A 730 -12.25 10.01 -7.85
C THR A 730 -11.42 8.75 -7.56
N THR A 731 -10.35 8.90 -6.79
CA THR A 731 -9.41 7.81 -6.56
C THR A 731 -9.32 7.46 -5.08
N SER A 732 -9.12 6.18 -4.76
CA SER A 732 -8.74 5.79 -3.41
C SER A 732 -7.33 6.26 -3.06
N GLY A 733 -7.01 6.37 -1.78
CA GLY A 733 -5.65 6.67 -1.31
C GLY A 733 -4.64 5.68 -1.89
N LEU A 734 -4.95 4.40 -1.85
CA LEU A 734 -4.10 3.33 -2.39
C LEU A 734 -3.86 3.47 -3.92
N PHE A 735 -4.88 3.88 -4.69
CA PHE A 735 -4.70 4.16 -6.13
C PHE A 735 -3.71 5.32 -6.33
N ARG A 736 -3.85 6.40 -5.58
CA ARG A 736 -2.92 7.54 -5.62
C ARG A 736 -1.48 7.10 -5.32
N ASP A 737 -1.30 6.25 -4.31
CA ASP A 737 0.02 5.85 -3.83
C ASP A 737 0.71 4.84 -4.77
N LEU A 738 -0.03 3.89 -5.32
CA LEU A 738 0.51 2.86 -6.21
C LEU A 738 0.58 3.31 -7.67
N TYR A 739 -0.39 4.12 -8.11
CA TYR A 739 -0.60 4.48 -9.52
C TYR A 739 -0.57 5.99 -9.75
N GLY A 740 0.24 6.73 -9.01
CA GLY A 740 0.37 8.18 -9.15
C GLY A 740 0.68 8.65 -10.57
N GLU A 741 1.39 7.86 -11.39
CA GLU A 741 1.59 8.17 -12.81
C GLU A 741 0.32 8.09 -13.65
N HIS A 742 -0.63 7.24 -13.24
CA HIS A 742 -1.93 7.19 -13.91
C HIS A 742 -2.75 8.45 -13.65
N LEU A 743 -2.60 9.08 -12.48
CA LEU A 743 -3.20 10.37 -12.20
C LEU A 743 -2.66 11.44 -13.17
N VAL A 744 -1.33 11.48 -13.33
CA VAL A 744 -0.69 12.38 -14.29
C VAL A 744 -1.12 12.09 -15.73
N LEU A 745 -1.28 10.80 -16.06
CA LEU A 745 -1.74 10.37 -17.38
C LEU A 745 -3.20 10.79 -17.64
N LEU A 746 -4.08 10.65 -16.64
CA LEU A 746 -5.49 11.05 -16.71
C LEU A 746 -5.65 12.57 -16.75
N ASP A 747 -4.83 13.30 -16.00
CA ASP A 747 -4.77 14.76 -16.10
C ASP A 747 -4.36 15.20 -17.51
N LYS A 748 -3.29 14.61 -18.07
CA LYS A 748 -2.89 14.86 -19.45
C LYS A 748 -3.96 14.46 -20.48
N ALA A 749 -4.73 13.40 -20.23
CA ALA A 749 -5.86 13.03 -21.08
C ALA A 749 -6.94 14.12 -21.06
N SER A 750 -7.26 14.67 -19.90
CA SER A 750 -8.20 15.80 -19.78
C SER A 750 -7.67 17.06 -20.47
N LEU A 751 -6.39 17.35 -20.32
CA LEU A 751 -5.74 18.49 -21.00
C LEU A 751 -5.69 18.30 -22.53
N LEU A 752 -5.49 17.08 -23.04
CA LEU A 752 -5.57 16.77 -24.49
C LEU A 752 -6.98 16.98 -25.05
N ALA A 753 -8.01 16.63 -24.25
CA ALA A 753 -9.38 16.91 -24.61
C ALA A 753 -9.67 18.43 -24.64
N LEU A 754 -9.13 19.20 -23.68
CA LEU A 754 -9.20 20.66 -23.66
C LEU A 754 -8.47 21.27 -24.86
N ASP A 755 -7.25 20.81 -25.17
CA ASP A 755 -6.41 21.28 -26.28
C ASP A 755 -7.10 21.12 -27.65
N ALA A 756 -8.04 20.18 -27.78
CA ALA A 756 -8.80 19.98 -29.00
C ALA A 756 -9.66 21.20 -29.42
N SER A 757 -10.00 22.09 -28.50
CA SER A 757 -10.75 23.34 -28.75
C SER A 757 -9.88 24.59 -28.57
N ARG A 758 -8.56 24.42 -28.44
CA ARG A 758 -7.63 25.53 -28.10
C ARG A 758 -7.75 26.71 -29.05
N ASP A 759 -7.71 26.45 -30.38
CA ASP A 759 -7.67 27.51 -31.38
C ASP A 759 -9.03 28.23 -31.45
N LEU A 760 -10.12 27.50 -31.21
CA LEU A 760 -11.46 28.08 -31.08
C LEU A 760 -11.55 28.98 -29.85
N ILE A 761 -11.09 28.50 -28.69
CA ILE A 761 -11.15 29.28 -27.43
C ILE A 761 -10.30 30.57 -27.58
N ILE A 762 -9.10 30.48 -28.12
CA ILE A 762 -8.24 31.66 -28.33
C ILE A 762 -8.90 32.68 -29.26
N ARG A 763 -9.56 32.20 -30.31
CA ARG A 763 -10.27 33.04 -31.29
C ARG A 763 -11.50 33.72 -30.69
N ASP A 764 -12.37 32.95 -30.01
CA ASP A 764 -13.70 33.39 -29.59
C ASP A 764 -13.68 33.99 -28.15
N TYR A 765 -12.70 33.64 -27.35
CA TYR A 765 -12.48 34.12 -25.99
C TYR A 765 -11.02 34.58 -25.74
N PRO A 766 -10.53 35.60 -26.45
CA PRO A 766 -9.13 36.00 -26.43
C PRO A 766 -8.60 36.40 -25.02
N ALA A 767 -9.48 36.82 -24.11
CA ALA A 767 -9.13 37.14 -22.73
C ALA A 767 -8.66 35.90 -21.95
N LEU A 768 -9.05 34.72 -22.33
CA LEU A 768 -8.67 33.46 -21.70
C LEU A 768 -7.39 32.85 -22.26
N ALA A 769 -6.80 33.41 -23.32
CA ALA A 769 -5.66 32.84 -24.02
C ALA A 769 -4.44 32.58 -23.12
N VAL A 770 -4.13 33.49 -22.19
CA VAL A 770 -3.01 33.36 -21.26
C VAL A 770 -3.25 32.22 -20.28
N ALA A 771 -4.43 32.16 -19.66
CA ALA A 771 -4.79 31.11 -18.72
C ALA A 771 -4.86 29.71 -19.40
N LEU A 772 -5.38 29.66 -20.63
CA LEU A 772 -5.43 28.42 -21.40
C LEU A 772 -4.04 27.89 -21.74
N ASN A 773 -3.14 28.76 -22.22
CA ASN A 773 -1.78 28.35 -22.54
C ASN A 773 -1.02 27.87 -21.29
N ALA A 774 -1.20 28.54 -20.15
CA ALA A 774 -0.63 28.08 -18.88
C ALA A 774 -1.18 26.70 -18.45
N ALA A 775 -2.51 26.47 -18.56
CA ALA A 775 -3.10 25.17 -18.25
C ALA A 775 -2.59 24.04 -19.15
N LEU A 776 -2.35 24.33 -20.44
CA LEU A 776 -1.87 23.35 -21.42
C LEU A 776 -0.35 23.13 -21.40
N GLU A 777 0.42 23.89 -20.62
CA GLU A 777 1.89 23.77 -20.55
C GLU A 777 2.34 22.38 -20.16
N ALA A 778 1.59 21.72 -19.25
CA ALA A 778 1.87 20.35 -18.78
C ALA A 778 1.83 19.28 -19.87
N LEU A 779 1.20 19.55 -21.02
CA LEU A 779 1.20 18.64 -22.18
C LEU A 779 2.56 18.60 -22.91
N GLY A 780 3.33 19.69 -22.86
CA GLY A 780 4.60 19.79 -23.58
C GLY A 780 4.47 19.44 -25.06
N GLU A 781 5.24 18.47 -25.52
CA GLU A 781 5.25 18.00 -26.92
C GLU A 781 3.94 17.33 -27.37
N TRP A 782 3.02 17.02 -26.45
CA TRP A 782 1.73 16.39 -26.78
C TRP A 782 0.66 17.41 -27.21
N GLN A 783 0.93 18.72 -27.13
CA GLN A 783 0.02 19.75 -27.64
C GLN A 783 -0.17 19.59 -29.14
N GLN A 784 -1.42 19.59 -29.59
CA GLN A 784 -1.78 19.44 -31.00
C GLN A 784 -2.60 20.63 -31.51
N GLY A 785 -3.23 21.39 -30.59
CA GLY A 785 -4.18 22.44 -30.96
C GLY A 785 -5.48 21.87 -31.55
N GLY A 786 -6.41 22.72 -31.90
CA GLY A 786 -7.64 22.34 -32.59
C GLY A 786 -8.78 23.33 -32.40
N ASP A 787 -9.79 23.22 -33.24
CA ASP A 787 -10.94 24.11 -33.30
C ASP A 787 -12.27 23.38 -33.07
N GLU A 788 -12.25 22.27 -32.27
CA GLU A 788 -13.46 21.52 -31.96
C GLU A 788 -14.51 22.42 -31.30
N ALA A 789 -15.76 22.31 -31.75
CA ALA A 789 -16.88 23.08 -31.26
C ALA A 789 -17.19 22.74 -29.78
N LEU A 790 -17.51 23.73 -28.95
CA LEU A 790 -17.74 23.56 -27.51
C LEU A 790 -18.95 22.68 -27.19
N ASP A 791 -19.95 22.61 -28.06
CA ASP A 791 -21.11 21.71 -27.94
C ASP A 791 -20.75 20.23 -28.18
N LYS A 792 -19.56 19.96 -28.72
CA LYS A 792 -19.00 18.62 -28.92
C LYS A 792 -17.85 18.30 -27.94
N ASN A 793 -17.35 19.31 -27.25
CA ASN A 793 -16.25 19.15 -26.28
C ASN A 793 -16.65 19.76 -24.94
N LEU A 794 -17.27 18.95 -24.10
CA LEU A 794 -17.76 19.40 -22.79
C LEU A 794 -16.63 19.73 -21.82
N VAL A 795 -15.44 19.15 -21.98
CA VAL A 795 -14.25 19.53 -21.20
C VAL A 795 -13.92 21.00 -21.44
N ALA A 796 -13.81 21.38 -22.71
CA ALA A 796 -13.52 22.75 -23.11
C ALA A 796 -14.66 23.73 -22.75
N ALA A 797 -15.91 23.32 -22.96
CA ALA A 797 -17.08 24.12 -22.57
C ALA A 797 -17.13 24.44 -21.09
N ASN A 798 -16.94 23.43 -20.23
CA ASN A 798 -16.92 23.60 -18.80
C ASN A 798 -15.73 24.46 -18.35
N TRP A 799 -14.54 24.23 -18.92
CA TRP A 799 -13.37 25.06 -18.62
C TRP A 799 -13.60 26.54 -18.94
N VAL A 800 -14.15 26.85 -20.13
CA VAL A 800 -14.49 28.23 -20.53
C VAL A 800 -15.52 28.84 -19.58
N ASN A 801 -16.57 28.10 -19.23
CA ASN A 801 -17.61 28.57 -18.33
C ASN A 801 -17.08 28.88 -16.92
N GLU A 802 -16.22 28.03 -16.39
CA GLU A 802 -15.58 28.25 -15.10
C GLU A 802 -14.59 29.43 -15.13
N ALA A 803 -13.81 29.55 -16.20
CA ALA A 803 -12.85 30.64 -16.37
C ALA A 803 -13.50 32.01 -16.55
N ILE A 804 -14.71 32.08 -17.13
CA ILE A 804 -15.47 33.33 -17.25
C ILE A 804 -16.11 33.74 -15.91
N GLN A 805 -16.46 32.76 -15.06
CA GLN A 805 -17.09 33.03 -13.75
C GLN A 805 -16.11 33.49 -12.67
N ARG A 806 -14.83 33.23 -12.84
CA ARG A 806 -13.71 33.68 -11.98
C ARG A 806 -13.13 35.00 -12.44
#